data_d50bb0d69d8abb8cc7e17016f247fa84
#
_entry.id   d50bb0d69d8abb8cc7e17016f247fa84
#
_cell.length_a   1.000
_cell.length_b   1.000
_cell.length_c   1.000
_cell.angle_alpha   90.00
_cell.angle_beta   90.00
_cell.angle_gamma   90.00
#
_symmetry.space_group_name_H-M   'P 1'
#
loop_
_entity.id
_entity.type
_entity.pdbx_description
1 polymer ?
#
loop_
_entity_poly.entity_id
_entity_poly.type
_entity_poly.pdbx_seq_one_letter_code
_entity_poly.pdbx_strand_id
1 'polypeptide(L)'
;MPKLPIIAAFALFLSCASAQSSNLAFENSSPITLKHLHDTHQIVLTQESQSPGQTPTDLTHIATYTSDPPNIIAVSPSGLVTVLTAGETTLTATHGELSISKPIKVASAETTAISFTNDFVPVLSKYGCNGGGCHGKAAGQNGFKLSLFGYEPWNDYNYLVRDSRGRRIFRAAPEHSLLVLKATGEIPHQGGSRLEKNSPDYQAIIRWIKQGLPNDPKEFPKATSISVYPKERLTQPNSQQQLRVTAHFSDNSTRDISHLAQYESNDEERASVTMDGRVTMGDIPGSASIMIRFQEHVDVFRAILPLGAPVENLPQPANFVDQHIFTQLQTLGLPPSEKSDDATFLRRVTIDIAGRLPSIEETNAFLSDTEPNKRAQKIEQLLVSPDHADYFAGKWAAILRNKRAKPEHARGSVAFHQWLRNAIYKNQPYHQIAREFLTASGETGTNPPVVWYRTVRDSKDQLENVAQVFLGVRMQCAQCHHHPYEKWSEDDYYGLQAFFSRITRKPGLQPGEEIVLHNRGQATSKNPRTGITLKPKPLGGEELTIPSYEDPREHLADWMINPANPFFAKMLVNRYWKHFFGRGLVDPEDDLRVTNPATHPELLESLASDFIANGYDLKRLVRTITNSHTYQLSAIPNQHNSEDSQNYSRFYPRRLPAEILLDGINTVTGANESFAGQPAGTRAIQLPDDTFSKSSYFLSVFGRPDMNSACECERSADVNLAQALHLVNSNNIRLKLSSDQSRPANLAKQKDAQPQNLLTQLYLHALSRPPQPEELATALAYLQRKQNEPRPTSPKEGDKAVPADPILPTRQAYEDLIWALLNTKEFLFNH
;
A
#
# COMPACT_ATOMS: atom_id res chain seq x y z
N MET A 1 65.73 1.74 75.92
CA MET A 1 64.25 1.67 76.12
C MET A 1 63.73 3.08 76.12
N PRO A 2 62.99 3.51 75.14
CA PRO A 2 61.84 4.36 75.38
C PRO A 2 60.59 3.87 74.66
N LYS A 3 59.41 4.14 75.23
CA LYS A 3 58.04 3.77 74.88
C LYS A 3 57.55 4.48 73.65
N LEU A 4 57.01 3.76 72.66
CA LEU A 4 56.14 4.30 71.55
C LEU A 4 54.74 4.56 72.09
N PRO A 5 54.07 5.66 71.68
CA PRO A 5 52.59 5.81 71.84
C PRO A 5 51.77 5.20 70.71
N ILE A 6 50.69 4.54 71.12
CA ILE A 6 49.68 4.01 70.22
C ILE A 6 48.81 5.15 69.72
N ILE A 7 48.80 5.36 68.33
CA ILE A 7 47.86 6.25 67.69
C ILE A 7 46.68 5.42 67.23
N ALA A 8 45.50 5.68 67.82
CA ALA A 8 44.23 5.11 67.38
C ALA A 8 43.79 5.82 66.12
N ALA A 9 43.75 5.08 65.00
CA ALA A 9 43.15 5.55 63.74
C ALA A 9 41.63 5.38 63.79
N PHE A 10 40.90 6.50 63.81
CA PHE A 10 39.44 6.53 63.62
C PHE A 10 39.18 6.37 62.12
N ALA A 11 38.72 5.21 61.71
CA ALA A 11 38.24 4.97 60.35
C ALA A 11 36.83 5.60 60.16
N LEU A 12 36.76 6.73 59.47
CA LEU A 12 35.50 7.29 58.97
C LEU A 12 34.98 6.33 57.87
N PHE A 13 33.94 5.57 58.16
CA PHE A 13 33.12 4.94 57.16
C PHE A 13 32.33 6.06 56.47
N LEU A 14 32.80 6.56 55.29
CA LEU A 14 31.94 7.21 54.32
C LEU A 14 31.04 6.12 53.71
N SER A 15 29.79 6.09 54.14
CA SER A 15 28.75 5.39 53.37
C SER A 15 28.54 6.12 52.07
N CYS A 16 29.18 5.68 50.98
CA CYS A 16 28.71 5.98 49.61
C CYS A 16 27.29 5.40 49.50
N ALA A 17 26.30 6.23 49.74
CA ALA A 17 24.98 5.97 49.21
C ALA A 17 25.14 5.90 47.70
N SER A 18 25.18 4.67 47.14
CA SER A 18 24.98 4.45 45.70
C SER A 18 23.62 5.05 45.40
N ALA A 19 23.62 6.20 44.72
CA ALA A 19 22.43 6.71 44.10
C ALA A 19 21.90 5.58 43.16
N GLN A 20 20.83 4.92 43.56
CA GLN A 20 20.10 4.03 42.66
C GLN A 20 19.66 4.88 41.48
N SER A 21 20.27 4.66 40.30
CA SER A 21 19.83 5.29 39.06
C SER A 21 18.36 4.90 38.85
N SER A 22 17.48 5.90 38.88
CA SER A 22 16.08 5.66 38.59
C SER A 22 15.97 5.11 37.17
N ASN A 23 15.34 3.96 36.97
CA ASN A 23 15.07 3.40 35.65
C ASN A 23 13.95 4.16 34.91
N LEU A 24 13.51 5.32 35.41
CA LEU A 24 12.55 6.21 34.76
C LEU A 24 13.25 7.21 33.86
N ALA A 25 12.65 7.50 32.72
CA ALA A 25 13.12 8.51 31.77
C ALA A 25 11.97 9.35 31.23
N PHE A 26 12.16 10.67 31.14
CA PHE A 26 11.35 11.53 30.29
C PHE A 26 11.88 11.47 28.83
N GLU A 27 11.04 11.87 27.88
CA GLU A 27 11.37 11.88 26.46
C GLU A 27 12.68 12.58 26.07
N ASN A 28 13.13 13.54 26.90
CA ASN A 28 14.44 14.17 26.80
C ASN A 28 14.87 14.69 28.19
N SER A 29 16.13 15.09 28.35
CA SER A 29 16.68 15.64 29.58
C SER A 29 16.55 17.18 29.68
N SER A 30 16.16 17.87 28.61
CA SER A 30 16.10 19.34 28.59
C SER A 30 14.94 19.87 29.45
N PRO A 31 15.13 21.02 30.13
CA PRO A 31 14.06 21.70 30.84
C PRO A 31 12.87 22.04 29.90
N ILE A 32 11.67 21.98 30.42
CA ILE A 32 10.47 22.40 29.70
C ILE A 32 10.28 23.89 29.88
N THR A 33 10.15 24.62 28.76
CA THR A 33 9.82 26.05 28.78
C THR A 33 8.48 26.30 28.16
N LEU A 34 7.55 26.85 28.95
CA LEU A 34 6.22 27.27 28.53
C LEU A 34 6.21 28.81 28.49
N LYS A 35 5.64 29.39 27.43
CA LYS A 35 5.75 30.82 27.17
C LYS A 35 4.61 31.63 27.79
N HIS A 36 3.38 31.05 27.76
CA HIS A 36 2.13 31.75 28.05
C HIS A 36 1.14 30.92 28.88
N LEU A 37 0.13 31.63 29.43
CA LEU A 37 -0.98 31.00 30.14
C LEU A 37 -1.75 30.08 29.25
N HIS A 38 -1.94 29.04 29.01
CA HIS A 38 -2.62 28.11 28.09
C HIS A 38 -1.69 27.31 27.20
N ASP A 39 -0.37 27.50 27.29
CA ASP A 39 0.54 26.54 26.71
C ASP A 39 0.40 25.21 27.41
N THR A 40 0.58 24.16 26.66
CA THR A 40 0.53 22.77 27.15
C THR A 40 1.79 22.03 26.77
N HIS A 41 2.08 20.96 27.52
CA HIS A 41 3.14 20.03 27.17
C HIS A 41 2.75 18.62 27.58
N GLN A 42 2.77 17.70 26.63
CA GLN A 42 2.51 16.29 26.89
C GLN A 42 3.79 15.61 27.38
N ILE A 43 3.79 15.11 28.57
CA ILE A 43 4.84 14.24 29.11
C ILE A 43 4.72 12.86 28.49
N VAL A 44 5.86 12.29 28.12
CA VAL A 44 6.01 10.86 27.84
C VAL A 44 7.01 10.32 28.83
N LEU A 45 6.53 9.52 29.79
CA LEU A 45 7.35 8.90 30.83
C LEU A 45 7.54 7.43 30.49
N THR A 46 8.79 6.99 30.44
CA THR A 46 9.13 5.58 30.18
C THR A 46 9.96 4.99 31.31
N GLN A 47 9.84 3.71 31.52
CA GLN A 47 10.74 2.90 32.31
C GLN A 47 11.68 2.15 31.38
N GLU A 48 12.99 2.37 31.54
CA GLU A 48 13.99 1.62 30.78
C GLU A 48 14.02 0.15 31.21
N SER A 49 14.15 -0.74 30.26
CA SER A 49 14.28 -2.16 30.55
C SER A 49 15.67 -2.49 31.07
N GLN A 50 15.73 -3.37 32.07
CA GLN A 50 17.02 -3.87 32.61
C GLN A 50 17.69 -4.91 31.70
N SER A 51 16.96 -5.44 30.71
CA SER A 51 17.48 -6.46 29.79
C SER A 51 17.88 -5.84 28.45
N PRO A 52 19.09 -6.10 27.94
CA PRO A 52 19.49 -5.65 26.61
C PRO A 52 18.51 -6.13 25.53
N GLY A 53 18.03 -5.22 24.71
CA GLY A 53 17.10 -5.52 23.61
C GLY A 53 15.61 -5.45 23.93
N GLN A 54 15.23 -5.22 25.18
CA GLN A 54 13.83 -4.94 25.54
C GLN A 54 13.57 -3.42 25.45
N THR A 55 12.39 -3.09 24.92
CA THR A 55 11.95 -1.69 24.75
C THR A 55 11.46 -1.08 26.05
N PRO A 56 11.63 0.26 26.23
CA PRO A 56 11.06 0.95 27.37
C PRO A 56 9.55 0.82 27.43
N THR A 57 9.02 0.65 28.65
CA THR A 57 7.57 0.61 28.90
C THR A 57 7.07 2.01 29.16
N ASP A 58 5.98 2.41 28.52
CA ASP A 58 5.33 3.69 28.78
C ASP A 58 4.55 3.64 30.09
N LEU A 59 4.86 4.53 31.01
CA LEU A 59 4.25 4.68 32.32
C LEU A 59 3.43 5.97 32.45
N THR A 60 3.25 6.72 31.37
CA THR A 60 2.64 8.05 31.38
C THR A 60 1.29 8.10 32.07
N HIS A 61 0.45 7.07 31.86
CA HIS A 61 -0.92 7.03 32.41
C HIS A 61 -1.05 6.38 33.79
N ILE A 62 0.02 5.78 34.30
CA ILE A 62 0.01 5.06 35.60
C ILE A 62 0.92 5.68 36.64
N ALA A 63 1.76 6.64 36.25
CA ALA A 63 2.61 7.42 37.17
C ALA A 63 1.78 8.48 37.89
N THR A 64 2.24 8.85 39.08
CA THR A 64 1.72 10.00 39.83
C THR A 64 2.60 11.20 39.58
N TYR A 65 1.97 12.36 39.33
CA TYR A 65 2.67 13.60 39.04
C TYR A 65 2.45 14.62 40.16
N THR A 66 3.54 15.25 40.60
CA THR A 66 3.53 16.36 41.57
C THR A 66 4.40 17.50 41.08
N SER A 67 4.09 18.73 41.49
CA SER A 67 4.94 19.90 41.19
C SER A 67 5.24 20.67 42.43
N ASP A 68 6.46 21.20 42.53
CA ASP A 68 6.90 21.98 43.66
C ASP A 68 7.64 23.24 43.16
N PRO A 69 7.08 24.45 43.39
CA PRO A 69 5.78 24.79 44.02
C PRO A 69 4.56 24.36 43.15
N PRO A 70 3.43 23.98 43.78
CA PRO A 70 2.27 23.34 43.08
C PRO A 70 1.36 24.33 42.33
N ASN A 71 1.55 25.62 42.52
CA ASN A 71 0.68 26.66 41.94
C ASN A 71 1.15 27.20 40.58
N ILE A 72 2.22 26.65 40.01
CA ILE A 72 2.78 27.12 38.71
C ILE A 72 2.17 26.34 37.55
N ILE A 73 2.01 25.03 37.71
CA ILE A 73 1.44 24.13 36.68
C ILE A 73 0.42 23.18 37.30
N ALA A 74 -0.50 22.68 36.49
CA ALA A 74 -1.29 21.47 36.77
C ALA A 74 -0.91 20.36 35.80
N VAL A 75 -0.92 19.11 36.28
CA VAL A 75 -0.63 17.94 35.44
C VAL A 75 -1.80 16.97 35.54
N SER A 76 -2.33 16.57 34.39
CA SER A 76 -3.42 15.58 34.33
C SER A 76 -2.89 14.17 34.60
N PRO A 77 -3.75 13.20 34.94
CA PRO A 77 -3.37 11.78 35.02
C PRO A 77 -2.80 11.22 33.69
N SER A 78 -3.12 11.84 32.56
CA SER A 78 -2.54 11.48 31.24
C SER A 78 -1.19 12.17 30.96
N GLY A 79 -0.59 12.86 31.94
CA GLY A 79 0.68 13.55 31.78
C GLY A 79 0.62 14.86 31.00
N LEU A 80 -0.59 15.42 30.76
CA LEU A 80 -0.70 16.73 30.12
C LEU A 80 -0.46 17.85 31.14
N VAL A 81 0.63 18.59 30.95
CA VAL A 81 1.01 19.78 31.72
C VAL A 81 0.24 20.98 31.18
N THR A 82 -0.38 21.76 32.09
CA THR A 82 -1.04 23.04 31.78
C THR A 82 -0.52 24.14 32.70
N VAL A 83 -0.42 25.35 32.19
CA VAL A 83 0.07 26.50 32.94
C VAL A 83 -1.02 27.09 33.86
N LEU A 84 -0.68 27.37 35.13
CA LEU A 84 -1.55 28.09 36.06
C LEU A 84 -1.06 29.53 36.28
N THR A 85 0.24 29.74 36.45
CA THR A 85 0.83 31.06 36.60
C THR A 85 2.29 31.07 36.17
N ALA A 86 2.91 32.25 36.05
CA ALA A 86 4.33 32.41 35.74
C ALA A 86 5.22 32.00 36.91
N GLY A 87 6.39 31.45 36.65
CA GLY A 87 7.37 31.02 37.62
C GLY A 87 8.16 29.79 37.21
N GLU A 88 8.94 29.27 38.13
CA GLU A 88 9.70 28.04 37.95
C GLU A 88 9.22 27.00 38.96
N THR A 89 9.10 25.77 38.53
CA THR A 89 8.66 24.63 39.35
C THR A 89 9.43 23.38 38.90
N THR A 90 9.47 22.39 39.78
CA THR A 90 10.00 21.05 39.45
C THR A 90 8.85 20.07 39.38
N LEU A 91 8.66 19.47 38.21
CA LEU A 91 7.75 18.36 38.03
C LEU A 91 8.43 17.08 38.47
N THR A 92 7.78 16.31 39.35
CA THR A 92 8.23 14.98 39.77
C THR A 92 7.20 13.94 39.34
N ALA A 93 7.67 12.93 38.61
CA ALA A 93 6.89 11.74 38.24
C ALA A 93 7.33 10.56 39.12
N THR A 94 6.37 9.84 39.71
CA THR A 94 6.63 8.70 40.63
C THR A 94 5.83 7.47 40.17
N HIS A 95 6.50 6.31 40.16
CA HIS A 95 5.88 5.01 39.92
C HIS A 95 6.49 3.98 40.88
N GLY A 96 5.71 3.45 41.81
CA GLY A 96 6.20 2.58 42.89
C GLY A 96 7.24 3.35 43.76
N GLU A 97 8.44 2.77 43.88
CA GLU A 97 9.55 3.38 44.61
C GLU A 97 10.45 4.28 43.75
N LEU A 98 10.20 4.30 42.44
CA LEU A 98 11.01 5.08 41.50
C LEU A 98 10.44 6.49 41.33
N SER A 99 11.32 7.48 41.23
CA SER A 99 10.95 8.86 40.95
C SER A 99 11.97 9.54 40.04
N ILE A 100 11.49 10.46 39.21
CA ILE A 100 12.32 11.32 38.36
C ILE A 100 11.75 12.73 38.37
N SER A 101 12.64 13.74 38.38
CA SER A 101 12.22 15.12 38.41
C SER A 101 12.75 15.89 37.21
N LYS A 102 11.99 16.92 36.78
CA LYS A 102 12.31 17.77 35.63
C LYS A 102 11.93 19.22 35.89
N PRO A 103 12.85 20.18 35.69
CA PRO A 103 12.53 21.58 35.84
C PRO A 103 11.61 22.09 34.72
N ILE A 104 10.61 22.88 35.12
CA ILE A 104 9.69 23.56 34.22
C ILE A 104 9.72 25.05 34.49
N LYS A 105 9.87 25.85 33.43
CA LYS A 105 9.84 27.32 33.49
C LYS A 105 8.65 27.83 32.70
N VAL A 106 7.83 28.64 33.33
CA VAL A 106 6.73 29.39 32.73
C VAL A 106 7.14 30.86 32.63
N ALA A 107 7.34 31.35 31.40
CA ALA A 107 7.91 32.68 31.16
C ALA A 107 6.93 33.82 31.47
N SER A 108 5.64 33.67 31.20
CA SER A 108 4.60 34.67 31.40
C SER A 108 3.27 34.02 31.78
N ALA A 109 2.45 34.69 32.59
CA ALA A 109 1.06 34.37 32.86
C ALA A 109 0.07 35.20 32.02
N GLU A 110 0.58 35.91 31.02
CA GLU A 110 -0.27 36.70 30.14
C GLU A 110 -1.13 35.79 29.27
N THR A 111 -2.39 36.18 29.10
CA THR A 111 -3.30 35.50 28.18
C THR A 111 -3.07 36.04 26.78
N THR A 112 -2.48 35.25 25.91
CA THR A 112 -2.34 35.59 24.49
C THR A 112 -3.69 35.49 23.76
N ALA A 113 -3.82 36.26 22.68
CA ALA A 113 -4.94 36.10 21.76
C ALA A 113 -4.89 34.69 21.14
N ILE A 114 -6.06 34.02 21.08
CA ILE A 114 -6.18 32.74 20.41
C ILE A 114 -5.97 32.96 18.92
N SER A 115 -5.01 32.26 18.32
CA SER A 115 -4.85 32.20 16.88
C SER A 115 -6.01 31.43 16.26
N PHE A 116 -6.68 32.04 15.30
CA PHE A 116 -7.75 31.34 14.60
C PHE A 116 -7.23 30.09 13.87
N THR A 117 -6.11 30.24 13.18
CA THR A 117 -5.49 29.15 12.39
C THR A 117 -4.83 28.09 13.27
N ASN A 118 -4.04 28.51 14.29
CA ASN A 118 -3.20 27.58 15.04
C ASN A 118 -3.87 26.96 16.27
N ASP A 119 -4.96 27.54 16.77
CA ASP A 119 -5.63 27.07 17.98
C ASP A 119 -7.09 26.72 17.73
N PHE A 120 -7.88 27.59 17.05
CA PHE A 120 -9.30 27.39 16.88
C PHE A 120 -9.66 26.36 15.80
N VAL A 121 -9.07 26.49 14.59
CA VAL A 121 -9.33 25.57 13.47
C VAL A 121 -8.93 24.13 13.80
N PRO A 122 -7.80 23.86 14.48
CA PRO A 122 -7.45 22.50 14.91
C PRO A 122 -8.48 21.84 15.84
N VAL A 123 -9.15 22.61 16.71
CA VAL A 123 -10.27 22.08 17.52
C VAL A 123 -11.41 21.60 16.62
N LEU A 124 -11.78 22.37 15.58
CA LEU A 124 -12.79 21.94 14.62
C LEU A 124 -12.39 20.66 13.88
N SER A 125 -11.10 20.55 13.54
CA SER A 125 -10.56 19.37 12.85
C SER A 125 -10.56 18.15 13.75
N LYS A 126 -10.09 18.29 15.00
CA LYS A 126 -10.06 17.23 16.01
C LYS A 126 -11.42 16.56 16.21
N TYR A 127 -12.48 17.35 16.26
CA TYR A 127 -13.85 16.86 16.43
C TYR A 127 -14.55 16.52 15.09
N GLY A 128 -13.83 16.57 13.97
CA GLY A 128 -14.35 16.23 12.65
C GLY A 128 -15.38 17.21 12.08
N CYS A 129 -15.52 18.42 12.66
CA CYS A 129 -16.49 19.41 12.21
C CYS A 129 -16.28 19.85 10.75
N ASN A 130 -15.02 19.97 10.33
CA ASN A 130 -14.60 20.31 8.98
C ASN A 130 -14.22 19.09 8.13
N GLY A 131 -14.59 17.88 8.55
CA GLY A 131 -14.42 16.67 7.75
C GLY A 131 -15.38 16.62 6.55
N GLY A 132 -15.04 15.79 5.55
CA GLY A 132 -15.81 15.66 4.29
C GLY A 132 -17.26 15.15 4.46
N GLY A 133 -17.56 14.43 5.54
CA GLY A 133 -18.92 14.02 5.89
C GLY A 133 -19.75 15.10 6.60
N CYS A 134 -19.10 16.18 7.07
CA CYS A 134 -19.69 17.26 7.85
C CYS A 134 -19.64 18.59 7.07
N HIS A 135 -19.16 19.66 7.71
CA HIS A 135 -19.12 20.99 7.09
C HIS A 135 -17.99 21.19 6.08
N GLY A 136 -17.00 20.26 5.99
CA GLY A 136 -15.88 20.32 5.04
C GLY A 136 -16.21 19.84 3.62
N LYS A 137 -17.42 19.35 3.35
CA LYS A 137 -17.80 19.00 1.98
C LYS A 137 -18.05 20.27 1.14
N ALA A 138 -17.92 20.16 -0.19
CA ALA A 138 -17.96 21.31 -1.12
C ALA A 138 -19.17 22.24 -0.92
N ALA A 139 -20.36 21.69 -0.65
CA ALA A 139 -21.59 22.46 -0.40
C ALA A 139 -21.80 22.81 1.09
N GLY A 140 -20.97 22.34 2.01
CA GLY A 140 -21.22 22.41 3.45
C GLY A 140 -22.47 21.65 3.88
N GLN A 141 -22.96 21.88 5.10
CA GLN A 141 -24.21 21.33 5.65
C GLN A 141 -25.14 22.45 6.12
N ASN A 142 -26.40 22.44 5.69
CA ASN A 142 -27.43 23.42 6.07
C ASN A 142 -26.97 24.89 5.98
N GLY A 143 -26.23 25.23 4.89
CA GLY A 143 -25.72 26.58 4.65
C GLY A 143 -24.55 26.98 5.55
N PHE A 144 -23.91 26.04 6.22
CA PHE A 144 -22.62 26.23 6.89
C PHE A 144 -21.55 25.37 6.22
N LYS A 145 -20.54 26.03 5.67
CA LYS A 145 -19.39 25.42 5.01
C LYS A 145 -18.13 25.73 5.80
N LEU A 146 -17.21 24.80 5.83
CA LEU A 146 -15.81 24.96 6.26
C LEU A 146 -14.91 24.38 5.18
N SER A 147 -13.65 24.76 5.14
CA SER A 147 -12.65 24.10 4.32
C SER A 147 -12.34 22.72 4.90
N LEU A 148 -12.04 21.75 4.02
CA LEU A 148 -11.72 20.38 4.46
C LEU A 148 -10.47 20.40 5.36
N PHE A 149 -10.60 19.90 6.59
CA PHE A 149 -9.54 19.92 7.61
C PHE A 149 -8.91 21.28 7.91
N GLY A 150 -9.60 22.38 7.53
CA GLY A 150 -9.18 23.75 7.89
C GLY A 150 -8.04 24.31 7.05
N TYR A 151 -7.81 23.79 5.82
CA TYR A 151 -6.68 24.23 4.99
C TYR A 151 -6.87 25.64 4.38
N GLU A 152 -8.09 26.24 4.47
CA GLU A 152 -8.38 27.62 4.09
C GLU A 152 -8.88 28.45 5.29
N PRO A 153 -8.08 28.66 6.33
CA PRO A 153 -8.54 29.28 7.58
C PRO A 153 -9.14 30.69 7.37
N TRP A 154 -8.63 31.45 6.38
CA TRP A 154 -9.20 32.74 6.02
C TRP A 154 -10.66 32.64 5.56
N ASN A 155 -10.97 31.67 4.72
CA ASN A 155 -12.33 31.42 4.26
C ASN A 155 -13.20 30.89 5.41
N ASP A 156 -12.65 29.99 6.24
CA ASP A 156 -13.35 29.43 7.41
C ASP A 156 -13.75 30.53 8.40
N TYR A 157 -12.87 31.50 8.63
CA TYR A 157 -13.19 32.67 9.45
C TYR A 157 -14.38 33.43 8.88
N ASN A 158 -14.40 33.71 7.57
CA ASN A 158 -15.52 34.43 6.94
C ASN A 158 -16.80 33.62 6.99
N TYR A 159 -16.78 32.33 6.68
CA TYR A 159 -17.92 31.41 6.76
C TYR A 159 -18.52 31.38 8.19
N LEU A 160 -17.66 31.37 9.18
CA LEU A 160 -18.09 31.28 10.58
C LEU A 160 -18.61 32.60 11.13
N VAL A 161 -17.86 33.68 10.91
CA VAL A 161 -18.09 34.97 11.59
C VAL A 161 -18.99 35.91 10.79
N ARG A 162 -18.93 35.90 9.44
CA ARG A 162 -19.59 36.88 8.58
C ARG A 162 -20.80 36.35 7.84
N ASP A 163 -20.71 35.11 7.34
CA ASP A 163 -21.79 34.53 6.55
C ASP A 163 -23.08 34.37 7.34
N SER A 164 -24.20 34.45 6.61
CA SER A 164 -25.54 34.37 7.20
C SER A 164 -25.77 35.40 8.31
N ARG A 165 -25.19 36.59 8.12
CA ARG A 165 -25.24 37.73 9.07
C ARG A 165 -24.66 37.42 10.46
N GLY A 166 -23.64 36.54 10.52
CA GLY A 166 -22.99 36.21 11.78
C GLY A 166 -23.81 35.41 12.79
N ARG A 167 -24.93 34.82 12.37
CA ARG A 167 -25.89 34.15 13.29
C ARG A 167 -25.30 32.98 14.09
N ARG A 168 -24.11 32.50 13.71
CA ARG A 168 -23.46 31.35 14.38
C ARG A 168 -22.81 31.73 15.69
N ILE A 169 -22.56 33.03 15.91
CA ILE A 169 -21.80 33.53 17.04
C ILE A 169 -22.67 34.54 17.80
N PHE A 170 -22.78 34.39 19.12
CA PHE A 170 -23.44 35.32 20.02
C PHE A 170 -22.42 35.89 21.00
N ARG A 171 -21.85 37.05 20.65
CA ARG A 171 -20.75 37.67 21.40
C ARG A 171 -21.11 38.08 22.82
N ALA A 172 -22.36 38.48 23.07
CA ALA A 172 -22.80 38.95 24.39
C ALA A 172 -22.91 37.77 25.40
N ALA A 173 -23.19 36.55 24.93
CA ALA A 173 -23.23 35.35 25.74
C ALA A 173 -22.68 34.18 24.91
N PRO A 174 -21.34 34.01 24.87
CA PRO A 174 -20.65 33.07 24.01
C PRO A 174 -21.14 31.64 24.07
N GLU A 175 -21.52 31.19 25.27
CA GLU A 175 -22.10 29.86 25.57
C GLU A 175 -23.42 29.62 24.83
N HIS A 176 -24.13 30.67 24.46
CA HIS A 176 -25.39 30.63 23.68
C HIS A 176 -25.16 30.79 22.17
N SER A 177 -23.92 30.80 21.71
CA SER A 177 -23.64 30.79 20.29
C SER A 177 -24.16 29.51 19.63
N LEU A 178 -24.79 29.65 18.45
CA LEU A 178 -25.29 28.49 17.69
C LEU A 178 -24.23 27.47 17.42
N LEU A 179 -22.98 27.91 17.19
CA LEU A 179 -21.80 27.05 17.05
C LEU A 179 -21.62 26.13 18.26
N VAL A 180 -21.67 26.73 19.46
CA VAL A 180 -21.45 26.01 20.73
C VAL A 180 -22.62 25.08 21.03
N LEU A 181 -23.84 25.59 20.97
CA LEU A 181 -25.08 24.83 21.28
C LEU A 181 -25.22 23.60 20.36
N LYS A 182 -24.82 23.72 19.07
CA LYS A 182 -24.83 22.60 18.11
C LYS A 182 -23.73 21.59 18.42
N ALA A 183 -22.50 22.07 18.69
CA ALA A 183 -21.38 21.22 18.95
C ALA A 183 -21.55 20.40 20.25
N THR A 184 -22.15 20.98 21.29
CA THR A 184 -22.44 20.29 22.57
C THR A 184 -23.71 19.43 22.53
N GLY A 185 -24.53 19.54 21.47
CA GLY A 185 -25.82 18.83 21.39
C GLY A 185 -26.91 19.40 22.25
N GLU A 186 -26.73 20.60 22.85
CA GLU A 186 -27.78 21.31 23.62
C GLU A 186 -28.99 21.67 22.76
N ILE A 187 -28.79 21.79 21.46
CA ILE A 187 -29.86 21.87 20.46
C ILE A 187 -29.64 20.81 19.37
N PRO A 188 -30.71 20.34 18.72
CA PRO A 188 -30.61 19.26 17.74
C PRO A 188 -29.52 19.51 16.67
N HIS A 189 -28.60 18.59 16.55
CA HIS A 189 -27.49 18.58 15.58
C HIS A 189 -27.39 17.22 14.94
N GLN A 190 -27.52 17.14 13.61
CA GLN A 190 -27.46 15.87 12.87
C GLN A 190 -26.10 15.16 13.01
N GLY A 191 -25.02 15.93 13.24
CA GLY A 191 -23.69 15.40 13.55
C GLY A 191 -23.54 14.81 14.96
N GLY A 192 -24.56 14.89 15.81
CA GLY A 192 -24.52 14.48 17.22
C GLY A 192 -23.78 15.49 18.11
N SER A 193 -23.63 15.14 19.41
CA SER A 193 -22.75 15.86 20.34
C SER A 193 -21.30 15.54 20.00
N ARG A 194 -20.50 16.56 19.76
CA ARG A 194 -19.08 16.43 19.39
C ARG A 194 -18.14 16.99 20.44
N LEU A 195 -18.58 18.03 21.15
CA LEU A 195 -17.77 18.79 22.10
C LEU A 195 -18.36 18.63 23.49
N GLU A 196 -17.56 18.21 24.44
CA GLU A 196 -17.97 18.12 25.83
C GLU A 196 -18.00 19.51 26.47
N LYS A 197 -19.11 19.80 27.13
CA LYS A 197 -19.30 21.08 27.82
C LYS A 197 -18.27 21.23 28.94
N ASN A 198 -17.68 22.40 29.04
CA ASN A 198 -16.61 22.76 29.98
C ASN A 198 -15.27 22.07 29.78
N SER A 199 -15.11 21.28 28.73
CA SER A 199 -13.79 20.74 28.35
C SER A 199 -12.80 21.88 28.02
N PRO A 200 -11.48 21.62 28.02
CA PRO A 200 -10.46 22.59 27.61
C PRO A 200 -10.72 23.18 26.21
N ASP A 201 -11.14 22.33 25.25
CA ASP A 201 -11.46 22.73 23.87
C ASP A 201 -12.72 23.61 23.82
N TYR A 202 -13.75 23.28 24.62
CA TYR A 202 -14.91 24.13 24.81
C TYR A 202 -14.51 25.53 25.34
N GLN A 203 -13.68 25.56 26.39
CA GLN A 203 -13.20 26.82 26.97
C GLN A 203 -12.36 27.63 25.99
N ALA A 204 -11.59 26.97 25.11
CA ALA A 204 -10.84 27.64 24.05
C ALA A 204 -11.78 28.37 23.07
N ILE A 205 -12.88 27.72 22.64
CA ILE A 205 -13.89 28.36 21.78
C ILE A 205 -14.54 29.53 22.48
N ILE A 206 -15.00 29.37 23.74
CA ILE A 206 -15.61 30.44 24.53
C ILE A 206 -14.66 31.62 24.69
N ARG A 207 -13.39 31.35 24.98
CA ARG A 207 -12.36 32.38 25.14
C ARG A 207 -12.11 33.15 23.85
N TRP A 208 -12.03 32.47 22.69
CA TRP A 208 -11.91 33.14 21.38
C TRP A 208 -13.06 34.11 21.10
N ILE A 209 -14.31 33.70 21.44
CA ILE A 209 -15.46 34.57 21.26
C ILE A 209 -15.39 35.76 22.22
N LYS A 210 -15.01 35.54 23.50
CA LYS A 210 -14.84 36.62 24.51
C LYS A 210 -13.76 37.63 24.14
N GLN A 211 -12.70 37.18 23.49
CA GLN A 211 -11.61 38.02 22.98
C GLN A 211 -12.00 38.87 21.75
N GLY A 212 -13.25 38.79 21.30
CA GLY A 212 -13.75 39.57 20.18
C GLY A 212 -13.60 38.96 18.81
N LEU A 213 -13.38 37.62 18.74
CA LEU A 213 -13.18 36.87 17.51
C LEU A 213 -11.91 37.31 16.77
N PRO A 214 -10.72 37.25 17.42
CA PRO A 214 -9.51 37.62 16.73
C PRO A 214 -9.28 36.74 15.50
N ASN A 215 -8.82 37.36 14.41
CA ASN A 215 -8.30 36.69 13.24
C ASN A 215 -6.78 36.89 13.18
N ASP A 216 -6.06 35.95 12.58
CA ASP A 216 -4.62 36.09 12.48
C ASP A 216 -4.24 37.22 11.52
N PRO A 217 -3.18 38.01 11.81
CA PRO A 217 -2.63 38.97 10.87
C PRO A 217 -2.01 38.27 9.67
N LYS A 218 -1.74 38.98 8.57
CA LYS A 218 -1.12 38.40 7.37
C LYS A 218 0.22 37.69 7.68
N GLU A 219 1.00 38.29 8.57
CA GLU A 219 2.30 37.79 8.99
C GLU A 219 2.18 37.24 10.41
N PHE A 220 1.76 35.99 10.53
CA PHE A 220 1.74 35.24 11.78
C PHE A 220 2.55 33.94 11.61
N PRO A 221 3.07 33.34 12.69
CA PRO A 221 3.80 32.10 12.63
C PRO A 221 2.90 30.97 12.09
N LYS A 222 3.24 30.44 10.91
CA LYS A 222 2.53 29.31 10.27
C LYS A 222 3.24 28.03 10.60
N ALA A 223 2.51 26.96 10.84
CA ALA A 223 3.11 25.62 10.93
C ALA A 223 3.80 25.29 9.59
N THR A 224 5.01 24.74 9.67
CA THR A 224 5.83 24.31 8.53
C THR A 224 6.03 22.81 8.50
N SER A 225 5.93 22.16 9.65
CA SER A 225 5.99 20.71 9.81
C SER A 225 5.52 20.30 11.21
N ILE A 226 5.28 19.02 11.38
CA ILE A 226 5.07 18.40 12.69
C ILE A 226 6.04 17.24 12.89
N SER A 227 6.30 16.88 14.14
CA SER A 227 7.08 15.70 14.51
C SER A 227 6.42 14.97 15.66
N VAL A 228 6.31 13.63 15.57
CA VAL A 228 5.79 12.78 16.64
C VAL A 228 6.92 12.11 17.41
N TYR A 229 6.74 11.98 18.72
CA TYR A 229 7.60 11.20 19.61
C TYR A 229 6.74 10.21 20.43
N PRO A 230 7.19 8.93 20.55
CA PRO A 230 8.27 8.34 19.77
C PRO A 230 7.89 8.20 18.29
N LYS A 231 8.88 8.01 17.41
CA LYS A 231 8.63 7.79 15.97
C LYS A 231 8.25 6.34 15.68
N GLU A 232 8.86 5.44 16.42
CA GLU A 232 8.60 4.00 16.37
C GLU A 232 8.76 3.39 17.76
N ARG A 233 8.02 2.34 18.05
CA ARG A 233 8.14 1.57 19.29
C ARG A 233 7.89 0.08 19.04
N LEU A 234 8.83 -0.75 19.53
CA LEU A 234 8.56 -2.15 19.75
C LEU A 234 7.70 -2.28 21.02
N THR A 235 6.59 -2.98 20.96
CA THR A 235 5.54 -2.97 21.98
C THR A 235 5.28 -4.38 22.54
N GLN A 236 4.33 -4.49 23.45
CA GLN A 236 3.83 -5.77 23.99
C GLN A 236 2.31 -5.83 23.80
N PRO A 237 1.70 -7.03 23.80
CA PRO A 237 0.24 -7.15 23.74
C PRO A 237 -0.43 -6.33 24.85
N ASN A 238 -1.50 -5.64 24.51
CA ASN A 238 -2.28 -4.78 25.41
C ASN A 238 -1.49 -3.64 26.09
N SER A 239 -0.26 -3.37 25.67
CA SER A 239 0.52 -2.25 26.16
C SER A 239 -0.01 -0.91 25.61
N GLN A 240 0.34 0.17 26.33
CA GLN A 240 -0.05 1.53 25.93
C GLN A 240 1.19 2.36 25.62
N GLN A 241 1.04 3.33 24.72
CA GLN A 241 2.07 4.32 24.36
C GLN A 241 1.41 5.69 24.19
N GLN A 242 1.81 6.65 25.00
CA GLN A 242 1.44 8.05 24.81
C GLN A 242 2.28 8.67 23.69
N LEU A 243 1.65 9.37 22.76
CA LEU A 243 2.32 10.15 21.74
C LEU A 243 2.41 11.63 22.14
N ARG A 244 3.55 12.24 21.86
CA ARG A 244 3.73 13.69 21.91
C ARG A 244 3.96 14.23 20.52
N VAL A 245 3.26 15.32 20.17
CA VAL A 245 3.36 15.96 18.85
C VAL A 245 3.86 17.39 19.00
N THR A 246 4.92 17.71 18.27
CA THR A 246 5.51 19.04 18.23
C THR A 246 5.30 19.67 16.86
N ALA A 247 4.68 20.85 16.82
CA ALA A 247 4.63 21.68 15.62
C ALA A 247 5.84 22.60 15.53
N HIS A 248 6.38 22.74 14.32
CA HIS A 248 7.46 23.67 13.97
C HIS A 248 6.87 24.82 13.16
N PHE A 249 7.23 26.05 13.47
CA PHE A 249 6.64 27.24 12.86
C PHE A 249 7.64 28.02 12.01
N SER A 250 7.13 28.89 11.13
CA SER A 250 7.91 29.70 10.18
C SER A 250 8.84 30.71 10.83
N ASP A 251 8.66 31.03 12.10
CA ASP A 251 9.53 31.87 12.94
C ASP A 251 10.59 31.07 13.70
N ASN A 252 10.77 29.77 13.35
CA ASN A 252 11.62 28.79 14.04
C ASN A 252 11.19 28.47 15.48
N SER A 253 10.01 28.89 15.90
CA SER A 253 9.46 28.44 17.18
C SER A 253 8.88 27.03 17.09
N THR A 254 8.80 26.36 18.25
CA THR A 254 8.16 25.05 18.39
C THR A 254 7.09 25.12 19.48
N ARG A 255 6.04 24.30 19.34
CA ARG A 255 4.98 24.15 20.33
C ARG A 255 4.47 22.73 20.39
N ASP A 256 4.20 22.25 21.59
CA ASP A 256 3.48 20.99 21.77
C ASP A 256 2.01 21.18 21.35
N ILE A 257 1.57 20.33 20.42
CA ILE A 257 0.19 20.37 19.88
C ILE A 257 -0.52 19.03 20.05
N SER A 258 -0.01 18.16 20.97
CA SER A 258 -0.55 16.82 21.17
C SER A 258 -2.06 16.81 21.43
N HIS A 259 -2.55 17.77 22.20
CA HIS A 259 -3.96 17.93 22.51
C HIS A 259 -4.82 18.48 21.35
N LEU A 260 -4.20 19.05 20.31
CA LEU A 260 -4.87 19.64 19.13
C LEU A 260 -4.75 18.76 17.87
N ALA A 261 -3.82 17.81 17.86
CA ALA A 261 -3.62 16.92 16.73
C ALA A 261 -4.78 15.94 16.57
N GLN A 262 -5.00 15.49 15.33
CA GLN A 262 -5.85 14.36 15.00
C GLN A 262 -5.03 13.10 14.91
N TYR A 263 -5.58 11.99 15.40
CA TYR A 263 -4.95 10.67 15.39
C TYR A 263 -5.88 9.67 14.71
N GLU A 264 -5.30 8.82 13.83
CA GLU A 264 -6.05 7.79 13.11
C GLU A 264 -5.15 6.56 12.90
N SER A 265 -5.64 5.38 13.26
CA SER A 265 -4.94 4.12 13.01
C SER A 265 -5.23 3.61 11.60
N ASN A 266 -4.21 3.07 10.93
CA ASN A 266 -4.40 2.35 9.67
C ASN A 266 -4.86 0.89 9.88
N ASP A 267 -4.79 0.39 11.12
CA ASP A 267 -5.16 -0.98 11.50
C ASP A 267 -5.56 -1.01 12.98
N GLU A 268 -6.85 -0.76 13.23
CA GLU A 268 -7.39 -0.67 14.59
C GLU A 268 -7.41 -2.01 15.35
N GLU A 269 -7.35 -3.13 14.65
CA GLU A 269 -7.26 -4.45 15.28
C GLU A 269 -5.88 -4.67 15.92
N ARG A 270 -4.81 -4.16 15.29
CA ARG A 270 -3.45 -4.22 15.83
C ARG A 270 -3.11 -3.11 16.79
N ALA A 271 -3.59 -1.89 16.52
CA ALA A 271 -3.35 -0.75 17.40
C ALA A 271 -4.48 0.28 17.25
N SER A 272 -5.20 0.55 18.32
CA SER A 272 -6.18 1.64 18.39
C SER A 272 -5.56 2.90 18.97
N VAL A 273 -6.17 4.08 18.70
CA VAL A 273 -5.68 5.35 19.24
C VAL A 273 -6.83 6.24 19.71
N THR A 274 -6.63 6.91 20.83
CA THR A 274 -7.60 7.86 21.38
C THR A 274 -7.34 9.29 20.86
N MET A 275 -8.31 10.19 21.05
CA MET A 275 -8.22 11.60 20.64
C MET A 275 -7.13 12.41 21.36
N ASP A 276 -6.56 11.89 22.43
CA ASP A 276 -5.44 12.48 23.19
C ASP A 276 -4.09 11.82 22.85
N GLY A 277 -4.06 10.96 21.83
CA GLY A 277 -2.82 10.35 21.32
C GLY A 277 -2.31 9.16 22.14
N ARG A 278 -3.17 8.50 22.93
CA ARG A 278 -2.83 7.26 23.61
C ARG A 278 -3.11 6.08 22.67
N VAL A 279 -2.06 5.40 22.26
CA VAL A 279 -2.11 4.17 21.46
C VAL A 279 -2.24 2.98 22.39
N THR A 280 -3.16 2.07 22.08
CA THR A 280 -3.31 0.77 22.78
C THR A 280 -3.09 -0.35 21.77
N MET A 281 -2.15 -1.25 22.08
CA MET A 281 -1.85 -2.41 21.24
C MET A 281 -2.90 -3.49 21.43
N GLY A 282 -3.27 -4.15 20.34
CA GLY A 282 -4.01 -5.42 20.36
C GLY A 282 -3.11 -6.61 20.68
N ASP A 283 -3.51 -7.78 20.24
CA ASP A 283 -2.81 -9.07 20.44
C ASP A 283 -2.31 -9.68 19.11
N ILE A 284 -2.58 -9.05 17.97
CA ILE A 284 -2.18 -9.53 16.63
C ILE A 284 -0.76 -9.06 16.30
N PRO A 285 0.22 -9.97 16.15
CA PRO A 285 1.60 -9.61 15.81
C PRO A 285 1.70 -8.89 14.46
N GLY A 286 2.66 -7.98 14.36
CA GLY A 286 2.94 -7.21 13.15
C GLY A 286 3.12 -5.73 13.44
N SER A 287 2.90 -4.88 12.45
CA SER A 287 3.02 -3.43 12.61
C SER A 287 1.72 -2.70 12.24
N ALA A 288 1.42 -1.65 13.01
CA ALA A 288 0.38 -0.69 12.69
C ALA A 288 0.97 0.72 12.65
N SER A 289 0.38 1.59 11.85
CA SER A 289 0.79 2.99 11.72
C SER A 289 -0.31 3.91 12.20
N ILE A 290 0.03 4.79 13.14
CA ILE A 290 -0.87 5.84 13.61
C ILE A 290 -0.51 7.11 12.85
N MET A 291 -1.43 7.60 12.03
CA MET A 291 -1.32 8.89 11.37
C MET A 291 -1.63 10.00 12.37
N ILE A 292 -0.79 11.01 12.37
CA ILE A 292 -0.97 12.24 13.12
C ILE A 292 -1.15 13.39 12.12
N ARG A 293 -2.17 14.22 12.32
CA ARG A 293 -2.41 15.40 11.49
C ARG A 293 -2.57 16.65 12.33
N PHE A 294 -1.99 17.73 11.85
CA PHE A 294 -2.22 19.09 12.33
C PHE A 294 -2.23 20.05 11.14
N GLN A 295 -3.37 20.67 10.87
CA GLN A 295 -3.58 21.46 9.64
C GLN A 295 -3.28 20.65 8.37
N GLU A 296 -2.40 21.13 7.49
CA GLU A 296 -1.93 20.47 6.27
C GLU A 296 -0.77 19.49 6.47
N HIS A 297 -0.23 19.40 7.70
CA HIS A 297 0.93 18.58 7.99
C HIS A 297 0.53 17.24 8.57
N VAL A 298 1.25 16.20 8.16
CA VAL A 298 1.08 14.83 8.63
C VAL A 298 2.40 14.23 9.07
N ASP A 299 2.32 13.35 10.06
CA ASP A 299 3.43 12.50 10.50
C ASP A 299 2.87 11.14 10.93
N VAL A 300 3.75 10.15 11.14
CA VAL A 300 3.35 8.78 11.46
C VAL A 300 4.16 8.23 12.63
N PHE A 301 3.47 7.63 13.60
CA PHE A 301 4.06 6.74 14.60
C PHE A 301 3.88 5.29 14.16
N ARG A 302 4.93 4.48 14.23
CA ARG A 302 4.90 3.05 13.92
C ARG A 302 4.93 2.22 15.19
N ALA A 303 3.86 1.48 15.43
CA ALA A 303 3.77 0.49 16.51
C ALA A 303 4.13 -0.90 15.96
N ILE A 304 5.02 -1.62 16.63
CA ILE A 304 5.45 -2.97 16.23
C ILE A 304 5.19 -3.93 17.38
N LEU A 305 4.36 -4.94 17.14
CA LEU A 305 4.06 -5.99 18.10
C LEU A 305 4.74 -7.30 17.70
N PRO A 306 5.79 -7.75 18.42
CA PRO A 306 6.41 -9.04 18.15
C PRO A 306 5.54 -10.20 18.64
N LEU A 307 5.62 -11.34 17.94
CA LEU A 307 5.10 -12.62 18.42
C LEU A 307 5.98 -13.18 19.56
N GLY A 308 7.30 -12.95 19.47
CA GLY A 308 8.26 -13.36 20.49
C GLY A 308 8.64 -14.83 20.48
N ALA A 309 8.31 -15.59 19.42
CA ALA A 309 8.77 -16.97 19.27
C ALA A 309 10.27 -17.02 18.93
N PRO A 310 11.03 -18.07 19.34
CA PRO A 310 12.43 -18.23 18.94
C PRO A 310 12.55 -18.40 17.43
N VAL A 311 13.39 -17.59 16.78
CA VAL A 311 13.74 -17.73 15.36
C VAL A 311 15.15 -18.28 15.26
N GLU A 312 15.23 -19.61 15.16
CA GLU A 312 16.49 -20.35 15.11
C GLU A 312 16.73 -20.91 13.69
N ASN A 313 17.98 -21.24 13.38
CA ASN A 313 18.36 -21.97 12.16
C ASN A 313 17.93 -21.32 10.84
N LEU A 314 17.94 -19.99 10.76
CA LEU A 314 17.74 -19.30 9.49
C LEU A 314 18.83 -19.71 8.50
N PRO A 315 18.48 -19.95 7.22
CA PRO A 315 19.50 -20.19 6.20
C PRO A 315 20.37 -18.94 5.99
N GLN A 316 21.59 -19.14 5.48
CA GLN A 316 22.41 -17.98 5.07
C GLN A 316 21.66 -17.20 3.99
N PRO A 317 21.52 -15.86 4.12
CA PRO A 317 20.85 -15.04 3.14
C PRO A 317 21.42 -15.24 1.73
N ALA A 318 20.58 -15.50 0.74
CA ALA A 318 21.00 -15.62 -0.64
C ALA A 318 21.38 -14.23 -1.23
N ASN A 319 20.72 -13.18 -0.74
CA ASN A 319 21.00 -11.80 -1.11
C ASN A 319 20.46 -10.82 -0.04
N PHE A 320 20.53 -9.51 -0.33
CA PHE A 320 20.09 -8.47 0.61
C PHE A 320 18.57 -8.51 0.93
N VAL A 321 17.73 -9.08 0.06
CA VAL A 321 16.30 -9.28 0.35
C VAL A 321 16.15 -10.13 1.61
N ASP A 322 16.83 -11.25 1.66
CA ASP A 322 16.76 -12.15 2.83
C ASP A 322 17.36 -11.50 4.07
N GLN A 323 18.44 -10.71 3.92
CA GLN A 323 19.03 -9.99 5.07
C GLN A 323 17.99 -9.11 5.76
N HIS A 324 17.26 -8.30 5.00
CA HIS A 324 16.22 -7.42 5.56
C HIS A 324 15.04 -8.22 6.13
N ILE A 325 14.52 -9.20 5.39
CA ILE A 325 13.36 -9.99 5.83
C ILE A 325 13.71 -10.80 7.07
N PHE A 326 14.84 -11.50 7.09
CA PHE A 326 15.24 -12.33 8.24
C PHE A 326 15.52 -11.49 9.49
N THR A 327 16.13 -10.31 9.34
CA THR A 327 16.30 -9.36 10.45
C THR A 327 14.95 -8.95 11.03
N GLN A 328 13.98 -8.63 10.21
CA GLN A 328 12.62 -8.28 10.66
C GLN A 328 11.93 -9.47 11.33
N LEU A 329 12.03 -10.67 10.76
CA LEU A 329 11.45 -11.89 11.34
C LEU A 329 12.08 -12.21 12.71
N GLN A 330 13.38 -12.02 12.88
CA GLN A 330 14.06 -12.15 14.17
C GLN A 330 13.55 -11.12 15.18
N THR A 331 13.43 -9.85 14.76
CA THR A 331 12.90 -8.77 15.61
C THR A 331 11.47 -9.05 16.07
N LEU A 332 10.65 -9.61 15.18
CA LEU A 332 9.27 -9.98 15.50
C LEU A 332 9.15 -11.30 16.25
N GLY A 333 10.22 -12.10 16.32
CA GLY A 333 10.13 -13.48 16.82
C GLY A 333 9.13 -14.29 16.01
N LEU A 334 9.20 -14.23 14.67
CA LEU A 334 8.27 -14.87 13.74
C LEU A 334 9.03 -15.87 12.85
N PRO A 335 9.09 -17.17 13.20
CA PRO A 335 9.80 -18.17 12.44
C PRO A 335 9.24 -18.33 11.02
N PRO A 336 10.07 -18.30 9.97
CA PRO A 336 9.60 -18.55 8.61
C PRO A 336 9.22 -20.00 8.36
N SER A 337 8.40 -20.21 7.33
CA SER A 337 8.10 -21.56 6.83
C SER A 337 9.35 -22.19 6.18
N GLU A 338 9.34 -23.51 6.01
CA GLU A 338 10.36 -24.26 5.30
C GLU A 338 10.48 -23.81 3.84
N LYS A 339 11.59 -24.16 3.21
CA LYS A 339 11.76 -23.97 1.76
C LYS A 339 10.78 -24.87 0.99
N SER A 340 10.16 -24.35 -0.08
CA SER A 340 9.29 -25.14 -0.95
C SER A 340 10.07 -26.25 -1.67
N ASP A 341 9.40 -27.37 -1.97
CA ASP A 341 9.95 -28.41 -2.83
C ASP A 341 10.18 -27.91 -4.27
N ASP A 342 10.86 -28.72 -5.06
CA ASP A 342 11.27 -28.33 -6.42
C ASP A 342 10.10 -28.26 -7.41
N ALA A 343 9.07 -29.08 -7.25
CA ALA A 343 7.88 -29.04 -8.10
C ALA A 343 7.08 -27.76 -7.86
N THR A 344 6.84 -27.44 -6.59
CA THR A 344 6.20 -26.19 -6.16
C THR A 344 6.98 -24.96 -6.64
N PHE A 345 8.30 -24.95 -6.45
CA PHE A 345 9.14 -23.86 -6.95
C PHE A 345 9.06 -23.72 -8.47
N LEU A 346 9.20 -24.81 -9.24
CA LEU A 346 9.16 -24.76 -10.69
C LEU A 346 7.83 -24.21 -11.20
N ARG A 347 6.71 -24.70 -10.62
CA ARG A 347 5.36 -24.22 -10.97
C ARG A 347 5.24 -22.74 -10.69
N ARG A 348 5.58 -22.31 -9.47
CA ARG A 348 5.50 -20.91 -9.02
C ARG A 348 6.30 -19.99 -9.93
N VAL A 349 7.57 -20.27 -10.12
CA VAL A 349 8.48 -19.39 -10.86
C VAL A 349 8.13 -19.31 -12.36
N THR A 350 7.62 -20.41 -12.94
CA THR A 350 7.17 -20.41 -14.34
C THR A 350 5.89 -19.58 -14.51
N ILE A 351 4.95 -19.68 -13.58
CA ILE A 351 3.73 -18.83 -13.55
C ILE A 351 4.12 -17.36 -13.38
N ASP A 352 4.97 -17.03 -12.43
CA ASP A 352 5.29 -15.66 -12.07
C ASP A 352 6.17 -14.94 -13.10
N ILE A 353 7.09 -15.64 -13.74
CA ILE A 353 8.00 -15.04 -14.74
C ILE A 353 7.43 -15.13 -16.16
N ALA A 354 6.82 -16.26 -16.52
CA ALA A 354 6.43 -16.56 -17.90
C ALA A 354 4.91 -16.62 -18.13
N GLY A 355 4.09 -16.49 -17.09
CA GLY A 355 2.62 -16.44 -17.20
C GLY A 355 1.99 -17.74 -17.72
N ARG A 356 2.61 -18.89 -17.50
CA ARG A 356 2.12 -20.22 -17.93
C ARG A 356 2.48 -21.32 -16.96
N LEU A 357 1.85 -22.47 -17.12
CA LEU A 357 2.32 -23.69 -16.46
C LEU A 357 3.61 -24.20 -17.12
N PRO A 358 4.51 -24.90 -16.38
CA PRO A 358 5.64 -25.60 -16.98
C PRO A 358 5.15 -26.77 -17.85
N SER A 359 5.90 -27.09 -18.92
CA SER A 359 5.61 -28.29 -19.71
C SER A 359 6.02 -29.57 -18.97
N ILE A 360 5.55 -30.74 -19.43
CA ILE A 360 5.99 -32.04 -18.87
C ILE A 360 7.50 -32.21 -19.02
N GLU A 361 8.04 -31.82 -20.16
CA GLU A 361 9.48 -31.94 -20.47
C GLU A 361 10.30 -31.04 -19.53
N GLU A 362 9.85 -29.79 -19.32
CA GLU A 362 10.45 -28.87 -18.35
C GLU A 362 10.37 -29.43 -16.93
N THR A 363 9.23 -30.00 -16.54
CA THR A 363 9.01 -30.58 -15.21
C THR A 363 9.93 -31.79 -14.99
N ASN A 364 9.94 -32.74 -15.91
CA ASN A 364 10.76 -33.93 -15.79
C ASN A 364 12.25 -33.58 -15.78
N ALA A 365 12.71 -32.70 -16.68
CA ALA A 365 14.10 -32.25 -16.74
C ALA A 365 14.52 -31.57 -15.42
N PHE A 366 13.70 -30.68 -14.88
CA PHE A 366 14.02 -29.95 -13.66
C PHE A 366 14.00 -30.83 -12.40
N LEU A 367 13.04 -31.76 -12.29
CA LEU A 367 12.98 -32.69 -11.15
C LEU A 367 14.09 -33.73 -11.14
N SER A 368 14.54 -34.14 -12.32
CA SER A 368 15.68 -35.09 -12.45
C SER A 368 17.06 -34.43 -12.36
N ASP A 369 17.14 -33.09 -12.46
CA ASP A 369 18.35 -32.33 -12.34
C ASP A 369 18.84 -32.30 -10.89
N THR A 370 20.08 -32.68 -10.63
CA THR A 370 20.72 -32.72 -9.31
C THR A 370 21.66 -31.55 -9.05
N GLU A 371 21.79 -30.61 -10.02
CA GLU A 371 22.69 -29.48 -9.89
C GLU A 371 22.21 -28.51 -8.78
N PRO A 372 23.10 -28.08 -7.86
CA PRO A 372 22.71 -27.21 -6.73
C PRO A 372 22.13 -25.87 -7.17
N ASN A 373 22.51 -25.35 -8.34
CA ASN A 373 22.08 -24.06 -8.88
C ASN A 373 20.93 -24.13 -9.90
N LYS A 374 20.25 -25.29 -10.04
CA LYS A 374 19.20 -25.52 -11.03
C LYS A 374 18.05 -24.51 -10.94
N ARG A 375 17.70 -24.04 -9.72
CA ARG A 375 16.68 -23.04 -9.54
C ARG A 375 17.07 -21.68 -10.15
N ALA A 376 18.31 -21.24 -9.92
CA ALA A 376 18.84 -20.02 -10.52
C ALA A 376 18.93 -20.12 -12.04
N GLN A 377 19.40 -21.27 -12.57
CA GLN A 377 19.46 -21.54 -14.02
C GLN A 377 18.05 -21.50 -14.64
N LYS A 378 17.02 -22.04 -13.94
CA LYS A 378 15.64 -21.99 -14.43
C LYS A 378 15.10 -20.58 -14.48
N ILE A 379 15.39 -19.74 -13.48
CA ILE A 379 15.05 -18.33 -13.50
C ILE A 379 15.63 -17.64 -14.74
N GLU A 380 16.92 -17.86 -15.04
CA GLU A 380 17.57 -17.26 -16.23
C GLU A 380 16.91 -17.73 -17.54
N GLN A 381 16.61 -19.02 -17.66
CA GLN A 381 15.92 -19.58 -18.83
C GLN A 381 14.55 -18.89 -19.05
N LEU A 382 13.79 -18.67 -17.99
CA LEU A 382 12.47 -18.01 -18.05
C LEU A 382 12.61 -16.53 -18.41
N LEU A 383 13.59 -15.82 -17.86
CA LEU A 383 13.82 -14.39 -18.12
C LEU A 383 14.20 -14.07 -19.58
N VAL A 384 14.86 -15.00 -20.28
CA VAL A 384 15.21 -14.83 -21.70
C VAL A 384 14.12 -15.35 -22.64
N SER A 385 13.11 -16.04 -22.12
CA SER A 385 12.05 -16.62 -22.93
C SER A 385 11.12 -15.54 -23.53
N PRO A 386 10.54 -15.77 -24.71
CA PRO A 386 9.50 -14.90 -25.25
C PRO A 386 8.26 -14.79 -24.33
N ASP A 387 7.96 -15.84 -23.58
CA ASP A 387 6.81 -15.88 -22.66
C ASP A 387 6.88 -14.81 -21.57
N HIS A 388 8.09 -14.52 -21.04
CA HIS A 388 8.31 -13.42 -20.11
C HIS A 388 7.87 -12.09 -20.70
N ALA A 389 8.27 -11.81 -21.93
CA ALA A 389 7.92 -10.56 -22.60
C ALA A 389 6.42 -10.47 -22.92
N ASP A 390 5.81 -11.57 -23.35
CA ASP A 390 4.37 -11.65 -23.62
C ASP A 390 3.56 -11.36 -22.36
N TYR A 391 3.90 -12.00 -21.25
CA TYR A 391 3.19 -11.85 -19.98
C TYR A 391 3.29 -10.44 -19.40
N PHE A 392 4.51 -9.90 -19.29
CA PHE A 392 4.69 -8.56 -18.74
C PHE A 392 4.19 -7.46 -19.67
N ALA A 393 4.23 -7.66 -20.99
CA ALA A 393 3.61 -6.71 -21.94
C ALA A 393 2.08 -6.62 -21.73
N GLY A 394 1.40 -7.76 -21.51
CA GLY A 394 -0.01 -7.78 -21.20
C GLY A 394 -0.35 -7.04 -19.90
N LYS A 395 0.45 -7.23 -18.84
CA LYS A 395 0.31 -6.51 -17.57
C LYS A 395 0.50 -4.99 -17.74
N TRP A 396 1.57 -4.57 -18.40
CA TRP A 396 1.83 -3.15 -18.66
C TRP A 396 0.81 -2.52 -19.59
N ALA A 397 0.32 -3.25 -20.61
CA ALA A 397 -0.75 -2.78 -21.49
C ALA A 397 -2.05 -2.49 -20.71
N ALA A 398 -2.36 -3.29 -19.69
CA ALA A 398 -3.51 -3.04 -18.82
C ALA A 398 -3.32 -1.78 -17.98
N ILE A 399 -2.19 -1.65 -17.26
CA ILE A 399 -1.86 -0.50 -16.40
C ILE A 399 -1.81 0.80 -17.21
N LEU A 400 -1.22 0.77 -18.42
CA LEU A 400 -1.12 1.89 -19.34
C LEU A 400 -2.39 2.09 -20.20
N ARG A 401 -3.49 1.42 -19.85
CA ARG A 401 -4.81 1.61 -20.45
C ARG A 401 -4.81 1.45 -21.99
N ASN A 402 -4.20 0.37 -22.50
CA ASN A 402 -4.21 0.07 -23.94
C ASN A 402 -5.62 -0.32 -24.43
N LYS A 403 -6.53 0.63 -24.41
CA LYS A 403 -7.95 0.45 -24.67
C LYS A 403 -8.31 0.62 -26.13
N ARG A 404 -9.16 -0.27 -26.62
CA ARG A 404 -9.71 -0.22 -27.97
C ARG A 404 -11.17 0.22 -27.94
N ALA A 405 -11.41 1.55 -27.99
CA ALA A 405 -12.75 2.12 -27.92
C ALA A 405 -13.57 1.95 -29.23
N LYS A 406 -12.90 1.75 -30.38
CA LYS A 406 -13.50 1.62 -31.70
C LYS A 406 -12.78 0.56 -32.54
N PRO A 407 -13.45 -0.07 -33.54
CA PRO A 407 -12.79 -1.06 -34.39
C PRO A 407 -11.52 -0.56 -35.11
N GLU A 408 -11.53 0.67 -35.61
CA GLU A 408 -10.39 1.30 -36.27
C GLU A 408 -9.17 1.53 -35.38
N HIS A 409 -9.32 1.45 -34.06
CA HIS A 409 -8.21 1.56 -33.09
C HIS A 409 -7.37 0.27 -32.99
N ALA A 410 -7.79 -0.84 -33.62
CA ALA A 410 -7.14 -2.15 -33.48
C ALA A 410 -5.64 -2.11 -33.81
N ARG A 411 -5.28 -1.49 -34.95
CA ARG A 411 -3.87 -1.39 -35.40
C ARG A 411 -2.99 -0.70 -34.35
N GLY A 412 -3.48 0.40 -33.79
CA GLY A 412 -2.75 1.15 -32.76
C GLY A 412 -2.60 0.34 -31.47
N SER A 413 -3.65 -0.32 -31.01
CA SER A 413 -3.59 -1.14 -29.78
C SER A 413 -2.61 -2.31 -29.93
N VAL A 414 -2.61 -2.98 -31.08
CA VAL A 414 -1.63 -4.04 -31.38
C VAL A 414 -0.21 -3.48 -31.45
N ALA A 415 0.00 -2.34 -32.13
CA ALA A 415 1.33 -1.73 -32.23
C ALA A 415 1.87 -1.32 -30.85
N PHE A 416 1.04 -0.75 -29.97
CA PHE A 416 1.42 -0.38 -28.62
C PHE A 416 1.81 -1.60 -27.77
N HIS A 417 1.01 -2.67 -27.83
CA HIS A 417 1.33 -3.93 -27.16
C HIS A 417 2.66 -4.52 -27.65
N GLN A 418 2.89 -4.52 -28.96
CA GLN A 418 4.14 -5.01 -29.55
C GLN A 418 5.36 -4.15 -29.16
N TRP A 419 5.19 -2.83 -29.06
CA TRP A 419 6.26 -1.95 -28.55
C TRP A 419 6.65 -2.34 -27.14
N LEU A 420 5.67 -2.48 -26.22
CA LEU A 420 5.92 -2.92 -24.84
C LEU A 420 6.62 -4.28 -24.80
N ARG A 421 6.09 -5.24 -25.56
CA ARG A 421 6.67 -6.59 -25.67
C ARG A 421 8.13 -6.56 -26.11
N ASN A 422 8.43 -5.77 -27.13
CA ASN A 422 9.80 -5.66 -27.67
C ASN A 422 10.73 -4.96 -26.68
N ALA A 423 10.29 -3.94 -25.98
CA ALA A 423 11.08 -3.26 -24.96
C ALA A 423 11.44 -4.22 -23.80
N ILE A 424 10.46 -5.01 -23.30
CA ILE A 424 10.68 -5.99 -22.24
C ILE A 424 11.56 -7.14 -22.73
N TYR A 425 11.31 -7.67 -23.95
CA TYR A 425 12.12 -8.75 -24.51
C TYR A 425 13.61 -8.38 -24.62
N LYS A 426 13.88 -7.15 -25.12
CA LYS A 426 15.23 -6.59 -25.24
C LYS A 426 15.82 -6.12 -23.92
N ASN A 427 15.08 -6.21 -22.84
CA ASN A 427 15.47 -5.68 -21.52
C ASN A 427 15.84 -4.18 -21.58
N GLN A 428 15.04 -3.40 -22.31
CA GLN A 428 15.25 -1.95 -22.39
C GLN A 428 15.16 -1.37 -20.97
N PRO A 429 16.09 -0.48 -20.55
CA PRO A 429 16.06 0.15 -19.25
C PRO A 429 14.71 0.85 -18.98
N TYR A 430 14.12 0.60 -17.78
CA TYR A 430 12.78 1.10 -17.44
C TYR A 430 12.65 2.62 -17.57
N HIS A 431 13.68 3.38 -17.18
CA HIS A 431 13.68 4.83 -17.31
C HIS A 431 13.59 5.31 -18.79
N GLN A 432 14.15 4.54 -19.74
CA GLN A 432 14.01 4.82 -21.17
C GLN A 432 12.59 4.51 -21.67
N ILE A 433 12.01 3.37 -21.23
CA ILE A 433 10.61 3.04 -21.55
C ILE A 433 9.67 4.13 -21.04
N ALA A 434 9.87 4.61 -19.81
CA ALA A 434 9.06 5.67 -19.21
C ALA A 434 9.20 7.00 -19.97
N ARG A 435 10.42 7.38 -20.39
CA ARG A 435 10.67 8.57 -21.19
C ARG A 435 9.98 8.48 -22.56
N GLU A 436 10.23 7.39 -23.32
CA GLU A 436 9.62 7.17 -24.64
C GLU A 436 8.09 7.23 -24.57
N PHE A 437 7.51 6.67 -23.50
CA PHE A 437 6.09 6.72 -23.25
C PHE A 437 5.58 8.14 -22.98
N LEU A 438 6.23 8.84 -22.05
CA LEU A 438 5.78 10.16 -21.59
C LEU A 438 5.94 11.24 -22.66
N THR A 439 7.02 11.21 -23.43
CA THR A 439 7.35 12.24 -24.43
C THR A 439 6.90 11.90 -25.85
N ALA A 440 6.12 10.79 -25.99
CA ALA A 440 5.67 10.30 -27.29
C ALA A 440 4.97 11.39 -28.13
N SER A 441 5.40 11.53 -29.39
CA SER A 441 4.86 12.44 -30.37
C SER A 441 4.89 11.81 -31.75
N GLY A 442 4.05 12.30 -32.70
CA GLY A 442 3.93 11.77 -34.04
C GLY A 442 2.74 10.84 -34.24
N GLU A 443 2.83 9.93 -35.19
CA GLU A 443 1.76 9.02 -35.59
C GLU A 443 1.87 7.68 -34.89
N THR A 444 0.73 7.03 -34.65
CA THR A 444 0.62 5.68 -34.05
C THR A 444 1.47 4.65 -34.79
N GLY A 445 1.53 4.71 -36.14
CA GLY A 445 2.27 3.72 -36.93
C GLY A 445 3.78 3.79 -36.79
N THR A 446 4.32 4.98 -36.51
CA THR A 446 5.77 5.24 -36.36
C THR A 446 6.22 5.36 -34.92
N ASN A 447 5.33 5.76 -34.01
CA ASN A 447 5.59 5.91 -32.58
C ASN A 447 4.42 5.34 -31.73
N PRO A 448 4.34 4.03 -31.54
CA PRO A 448 3.22 3.38 -30.87
C PRO A 448 2.82 3.93 -29.49
N PRO A 449 3.75 4.43 -28.62
CA PRO A 449 3.37 5.03 -27.34
C PRO A 449 2.36 6.19 -27.41
N VAL A 450 2.21 6.86 -28.57
CA VAL A 450 1.20 7.92 -28.75
C VAL A 450 -0.26 7.41 -28.58
N VAL A 451 -0.49 6.10 -28.68
CA VAL A 451 -1.79 5.46 -28.46
C VAL A 451 -2.36 5.79 -27.09
N TRP A 452 -1.51 5.93 -26.08
CA TRP A 452 -1.95 6.33 -24.74
C TRP A 452 -2.65 7.71 -24.75
N TYR A 453 -2.09 8.69 -25.47
CA TYR A 453 -2.67 10.01 -25.60
C TYR A 453 -4.01 10.02 -26.35
N ARG A 454 -4.30 9.00 -27.16
CA ARG A 454 -5.62 8.78 -27.75
C ARG A 454 -6.64 8.36 -26.69
N THR A 455 -6.23 7.53 -25.73
CA THR A 455 -7.09 7.00 -24.67
C THR A 455 -7.25 8.02 -23.54
N VAL A 456 -6.15 8.60 -23.08
CA VAL A 456 -6.09 9.57 -21.97
C VAL A 456 -5.93 10.96 -22.56
N ARG A 457 -7.06 11.63 -22.81
CA ARG A 457 -7.11 12.85 -23.64
C ARG A 457 -6.95 14.14 -22.85
N ASP A 458 -7.54 14.20 -21.67
CA ASP A 458 -7.52 15.37 -20.80
C ASP A 458 -6.19 15.49 -20.04
N SER A 459 -5.69 16.71 -19.89
CA SER A 459 -4.41 16.94 -19.19
C SER A 459 -4.47 16.60 -17.70
N LYS A 460 -5.66 16.64 -17.07
CA LYS A 460 -5.87 16.18 -15.69
C LYS A 460 -5.75 14.67 -15.61
N ASP A 461 -6.46 13.95 -16.49
CA ASP A 461 -6.35 12.50 -16.56
C ASP A 461 -4.90 12.06 -16.85
N GLN A 462 -4.17 12.82 -17.68
CA GLN A 462 -2.77 12.53 -17.98
C GLN A 462 -1.87 12.65 -16.76
N LEU A 463 -1.98 13.75 -16.01
CA LEU A 463 -1.22 13.91 -14.78
C LEU A 463 -1.56 12.84 -13.74
N GLU A 464 -2.87 12.55 -13.54
CA GLU A 464 -3.32 11.58 -12.54
C GLU A 464 -2.81 10.18 -12.87
N ASN A 465 -2.92 9.76 -14.15
CA ASN A 465 -2.38 8.47 -14.59
C ASN A 465 -0.86 8.40 -14.45
N VAL A 466 -0.13 9.45 -14.85
CA VAL A 466 1.35 9.48 -14.72
C VAL A 466 1.78 9.45 -13.27
N ALA A 467 1.14 10.25 -12.41
CA ALA A 467 1.44 10.27 -10.98
C ALA A 467 1.18 8.90 -10.32
N GLN A 468 0.06 8.26 -10.64
CA GLN A 468 -0.32 6.97 -10.07
C GLN A 468 0.56 5.81 -10.59
N VAL A 469 0.82 5.76 -11.91
CA VAL A 469 1.59 4.66 -12.54
C VAL A 469 3.07 4.73 -12.19
N PHE A 470 3.68 5.91 -12.31
CA PHE A 470 5.13 6.07 -12.26
C PHE A 470 5.66 6.62 -10.93
N LEU A 471 4.80 7.31 -10.15
CA LEU A 471 5.20 7.90 -8.88
C LEU A 471 4.51 7.27 -7.67
N GLY A 472 3.44 6.49 -7.88
CA GLY A 472 2.66 5.92 -6.77
C GLY A 472 1.94 7.00 -5.95
N VAL A 473 1.57 8.10 -6.56
CA VAL A 473 0.88 9.22 -5.91
C VAL A 473 -0.50 9.41 -6.52
N ARG A 474 -1.53 9.30 -5.69
CA ARG A 474 -2.92 9.48 -6.10
C ARG A 474 -3.32 10.95 -5.98
N MET A 475 -3.30 11.70 -7.10
CA MET A 475 -3.51 13.14 -7.12
C MET A 475 -4.96 13.60 -7.22
N GLN A 476 -5.93 12.72 -7.44
CA GLN A 476 -7.33 13.06 -7.73
C GLN A 476 -7.96 13.98 -6.66
N CYS A 477 -7.68 13.75 -5.39
CA CYS A 477 -8.21 14.59 -4.32
C CYS A 477 -7.69 16.03 -4.38
N ALA A 478 -6.41 16.20 -4.78
CA ALA A 478 -5.77 17.51 -4.89
C ALA A 478 -6.33 18.41 -6.01
N GLN A 479 -7.20 17.87 -6.87
CA GLN A 479 -7.89 18.66 -7.92
C GLN A 479 -8.82 19.73 -7.35
N CYS A 480 -9.47 19.46 -6.19
CA CYS A 480 -10.55 20.30 -5.65
C CYS A 480 -10.24 20.91 -4.27
N HIS A 481 -9.31 20.30 -3.53
CA HIS A 481 -8.89 20.73 -2.20
C HIS A 481 -7.50 20.13 -1.90
N HIS A 482 -6.85 20.57 -0.82
CA HIS A 482 -5.63 19.90 -0.35
C HIS A 482 -5.88 18.41 -0.14
N HIS A 483 -4.88 17.59 -0.52
CA HIS A 483 -5.01 16.14 -0.38
C HIS A 483 -5.19 15.75 1.10
N PRO A 484 -6.25 14.98 1.45
CA PRO A 484 -6.60 14.76 2.86
C PRO A 484 -5.59 13.89 3.65
N TYR A 485 -4.75 13.13 2.96
CA TYR A 485 -3.79 12.20 3.55
C TYR A 485 -2.34 12.44 3.10
N GLU A 486 -2.10 13.57 2.40
CA GLU A 486 -0.83 13.94 1.83
C GLU A 486 -0.61 15.46 1.89
N LYS A 487 0.63 15.88 1.68
CA LYS A 487 1.03 17.28 1.68
C LYS A 487 0.71 18.05 0.38
N TRP A 488 0.11 17.39 -0.61
CA TRP A 488 -0.10 17.98 -1.93
C TRP A 488 -1.29 18.93 -1.95
N SER A 489 -1.02 20.15 -2.41
CA SER A 489 -2.02 21.21 -2.58
C SER A 489 -2.67 21.18 -3.97
N GLU A 490 -3.74 21.96 -4.15
CA GLU A 490 -4.29 22.22 -5.48
C GLU A 490 -3.27 22.87 -6.43
N ASP A 491 -2.41 23.74 -5.91
CA ASP A 491 -1.38 24.40 -6.73
C ASP A 491 -0.31 23.39 -7.19
N ASP A 492 0.03 22.37 -6.39
CA ASP A 492 0.88 21.25 -6.81
C ASP A 492 0.20 20.42 -7.92
N TYR A 493 -1.12 20.19 -7.81
CA TYR A 493 -1.90 19.53 -8.85
C TYR A 493 -1.86 20.29 -10.18
N TYR A 494 -2.20 21.58 -10.17
CA TYR A 494 -2.24 22.40 -11.39
C TYR A 494 -0.84 22.74 -11.92
N GLY A 495 0.16 22.82 -11.06
CA GLY A 495 1.58 22.91 -11.47
C GLY A 495 2.04 21.67 -12.23
N LEU A 496 1.68 20.47 -11.73
CA LEU A 496 1.97 19.22 -12.43
C LEU A 496 1.16 19.09 -13.73
N GLN A 497 -0.10 19.53 -13.76
CA GLN A 497 -0.93 19.56 -14.97
C GLN A 497 -0.32 20.42 -16.08
N ALA A 498 0.38 21.48 -15.73
CA ALA A 498 0.96 22.41 -16.70
C ALA A 498 1.94 21.72 -17.68
N PHE A 499 2.60 20.63 -17.28
CA PHE A 499 3.46 19.84 -18.17
C PHE A 499 2.70 19.25 -19.37
N PHE A 500 1.41 18.99 -19.24
CA PHE A 500 0.57 18.40 -20.28
C PHE A 500 -0.27 19.42 -21.05
N SER A 501 -0.17 20.71 -20.72
CA SER A 501 -1.01 21.78 -21.28
C SER A 501 -0.78 22.08 -22.76
N ARG A 502 0.33 21.60 -23.32
CA ARG A 502 0.73 21.93 -24.72
C ARG A 502 0.51 20.77 -25.70
N ILE A 503 -0.13 19.69 -25.28
CA ILE A 503 -0.42 18.56 -26.14
C ILE A 503 -1.61 18.87 -27.04
N THR A 504 -1.42 18.70 -28.35
CA THR A 504 -2.46 18.82 -29.36
C THR A 504 -2.54 17.56 -30.23
N ARG A 505 -3.65 17.38 -30.92
CA ARG A 505 -3.93 16.21 -31.76
C ARG A 505 -4.47 16.66 -33.12
N LYS A 506 -4.10 15.93 -34.18
CA LYS A 506 -4.64 16.05 -35.50
C LYS A 506 -5.03 14.66 -36.00
N PRO A 507 -6.02 14.55 -36.92
CA PRO A 507 -6.28 13.28 -37.60
C PRO A 507 -5.02 12.77 -38.32
N GLY A 508 -4.74 11.49 -38.22
CA GLY A 508 -3.69 10.79 -38.97
C GLY A 508 -4.12 10.44 -40.39
N LEU A 509 -3.25 9.76 -41.11
CA LEU A 509 -3.51 9.37 -42.50
C LEU A 509 -4.46 8.17 -42.61
N GLN A 510 -4.51 7.34 -41.60
CA GLN A 510 -5.35 6.13 -41.55
C GLN A 510 -6.56 6.33 -40.64
N PRO A 511 -7.70 5.69 -40.94
CA PRO A 511 -8.86 5.73 -40.03
C PRO A 511 -8.48 5.31 -38.58
N GLY A 512 -8.92 6.09 -37.59
CA GLY A 512 -8.64 5.85 -36.18
C GLY A 512 -7.24 6.21 -35.72
N GLU A 513 -6.37 6.69 -36.59
CA GLU A 513 -5.06 7.24 -36.23
C GLU A 513 -5.12 8.72 -35.89
N GLU A 514 -4.32 9.11 -34.92
CA GLU A 514 -4.10 10.51 -34.53
C GLU A 514 -2.60 10.82 -34.52
N ILE A 515 -2.28 12.04 -34.89
CA ILE A 515 -0.94 12.60 -34.75
C ILE A 515 -0.94 13.40 -33.46
N VAL A 516 -0.10 13.02 -32.53
CA VAL A 516 0.11 13.73 -31.25
C VAL A 516 1.29 14.67 -31.41
N LEU A 517 1.11 15.93 -31.06
CA LEU A 517 2.11 16.97 -31.24
C LEU A 517 2.23 17.82 -29.99
N HIS A 518 3.44 18.29 -29.70
CA HIS A 518 3.67 19.41 -28.82
C HIS A 518 3.40 20.72 -29.55
N ASN A 519 2.50 21.55 -29.04
CA ASN A 519 2.20 22.87 -29.61
C ASN A 519 3.06 23.95 -28.91
N ARG A 520 3.77 24.74 -29.67
CA ARG A 520 4.62 25.82 -29.14
C ARG A 520 3.82 26.81 -28.28
N GLY A 521 4.42 27.35 -27.24
CA GLY A 521 3.81 28.35 -26.36
C GLY A 521 4.16 28.11 -24.91
N GLN A 522 3.81 29.04 -24.03
CA GLN A 522 4.06 28.91 -22.60
C GLN A 522 3.22 27.78 -22.01
N ALA A 523 3.86 26.88 -21.32
CA ALA A 523 3.20 25.82 -20.58
C ALA A 523 2.66 26.41 -19.26
N THR A 524 1.35 26.38 -19.08
CA THR A 524 0.68 26.88 -17.87
C THR A 524 -0.62 26.14 -17.64
N SER A 525 -1.06 26.13 -16.38
CA SER A 525 -2.38 25.67 -15.98
C SER A 525 -3.02 26.66 -15.03
N LYS A 526 -4.34 26.80 -15.07
CA LYS A 526 -5.08 27.74 -14.22
C LYS A 526 -5.77 26.96 -13.11
N ASN A 527 -5.51 27.33 -11.86
CA ASN A 527 -6.31 26.86 -10.74
C ASN A 527 -7.72 27.51 -10.84
N PRO A 528 -8.78 26.74 -11.06
CA PRO A 528 -10.12 27.29 -11.30
C PRO A 528 -10.71 27.97 -10.07
N ARG A 529 -10.28 27.59 -8.86
CA ARG A 529 -10.78 28.15 -7.61
C ARG A 529 -10.13 29.50 -7.28
N THR A 530 -8.79 29.58 -7.37
CA THR A 530 -8.05 30.80 -7.04
C THR A 530 -7.92 31.78 -8.22
N GLY A 531 -8.08 31.26 -9.44
CA GLY A 531 -7.83 32.01 -10.67
C GLY A 531 -6.34 32.23 -11.01
N ILE A 532 -5.43 31.70 -10.17
CA ILE A 532 -3.98 31.82 -10.36
C ILE A 532 -3.55 30.94 -11.53
N THR A 533 -2.68 31.51 -12.38
CA THR A 533 -2.03 30.76 -13.45
C THR A 533 -0.67 30.26 -12.96
N LEU A 534 -0.50 28.93 -13.00
CA LEU A 534 0.67 28.22 -12.50
C LEU A 534 1.54 27.77 -13.67
N LYS A 535 2.85 27.80 -13.50
CA LYS A 535 3.86 27.22 -14.38
C LYS A 535 4.05 25.73 -14.08
N PRO A 536 4.74 24.98 -14.97
CA PRO A 536 5.12 23.60 -14.68
C PRO A 536 5.91 23.49 -13.38
N LYS A 537 5.43 22.65 -12.47
CA LYS A 537 6.07 22.39 -11.18
C LYS A 537 5.99 20.90 -10.88
N PRO A 538 7.13 20.20 -10.76
CA PRO A 538 7.13 18.80 -10.36
C PRO A 538 6.82 18.67 -8.85
N LEU A 539 6.36 17.50 -8.41
CA LEU A 539 5.99 17.25 -7.00
C LEU A 539 7.20 17.42 -6.07
N GLY A 540 7.09 18.37 -5.15
CA GLY A 540 8.18 18.70 -4.21
C GLY A 540 9.34 19.48 -4.82
N GLY A 541 9.26 19.89 -6.10
CA GLY A 541 10.25 20.71 -6.77
C GLY A 541 9.83 22.17 -6.91
N GLU A 542 10.68 22.95 -7.58
CA GLU A 542 10.45 24.36 -7.86
C GLU A 542 9.69 24.56 -9.20
N GLU A 543 9.06 25.72 -9.35
CA GLU A 543 8.45 26.12 -10.63
C GLU A 543 9.50 26.25 -11.74
N LEU A 544 9.20 25.69 -12.92
CA LEU A 544 10.07 25.73 -14.07
C LEU A 544 9.63 26.80 -15.07
N THR A 545 10.58 27.55 -15.59
CA THR A 545 10.37 28.43 -16.74
C THR A 545 10.91 27.73 -17.99
N ILE A 546 10.01 27.09 -18.74
CA ILE A 546 10.35 26.30 -19.91
C ILE A 546 10.23 27.17 -21.17
N PRO A 547 11.24 27.19 -22.06
CA PRO A 547 11.15 27.91 -23.33
C PRO A 547 9.95 27.48 -24.18
N SER A 548 9.31 28.40 -24.86
CA SER A 548 8.07 28.14 -25.59
C SER A 548 8.19 27.15 -26.77
N TYR A 549 9.39 26.83 -27.21
CA TYR A 549 9.69 25.85 -28.25
C TYR A 549 10.03 24.45 -27.74
N GLU A 550 10.29 24.29 -26.43
CA GLU A 550 10.59 23.02 -25.82
C GLU A 550 9.32 22.29 -25.39
N ASP A 551 9.37 20.96 -25.40
CA ASP A 551 8.28 20.12 -24.91
C ASP A 551 8.36 20.00 -23.38
N PRO A 552 7.35 20.48 -22.64
CA PRO A 552 7.37 20.44 -21.18
C PRO A 552 7.48 19.00 -20.60
N ARG A 553 7.01 17.99 -21.34
CA ARG A 553 7.07 16.60 -20.93
C ARG A 553 8.49 16.04 -20.82
N GLU A 554 9.44 16.58 -21.58
CA GLU A 554 10.87 16.22 -21.47
C GLU A 554 11.41 16.61 -20.09
N HIS A 555 11.08 17.81 -19.61
CA HIS A 555 11.48 18.26 -18.27
C HIS A 555 10.84 17.44 -17.15
N LEU A 556 9.56 17.02 -17.35
CA LEU A 556 8.92 16.10 -16.42
C LEU A 556 9.61 14.73 -16.41
N ALA A 557 9.97 14.21 -17.60
CA ALA A 557 10.70 12.96 -17.72
C ALA A 557 12.07 13.04 -17.04
N ASP A 558 12.83 14.13 -17.26
CA ASP A 558 14.12 14.35 -16.62
C ASP A 558 14.03 14.35 -15.10
N TRP A 559 13.02 15.03 -14.56
CA TRP A 559 12.78 15.01 -13.10
C TRP A 559 12.38 13.62 -12.59
N MET A 560 11.49 12.90 -13.32
CA MET A 560 11.04 11.58 -12.91
C MET A 560 12.18 10.57 -12.83
N ILE A 561 13.01 10.52 -13.88
CA ILE A 561 14.09 9.53 -14.00
C ILE A 561 15.35 9.91 -13.23
N ASN A 562 15.40 11.08 -12.62
CA ASN A 562 16.53 11.50 -11.80
C ASN A 562 16.75 10.48 -10.65
N PRO A 563 17.97 9.98 -10.44
CA PRO A 563 18.25 9.05 -9.32
C PRO A 563 17.83 9.55 -7.93
N ALA A 564 17.79 10.87 -7.74
CA ALA A 564 17.34 11.49 -6.49
C ALA A 564 15.80 11.59 -6.38
N ASN A 565 15.03 11.18 -7.41
CA ASN A 565 13.58 11.20 -7.34
C ASN A 565 13.08 10.20 -6.27
N PRO A 566 12.27 10.63 -5.29
CA PRO A 566 11.89 9.77 -4.16
C PRO A 566 10.82 8.73 -4.50
N PHE A 567 10.23 8.79 -5.70
CA PHE A 567 9.03 8.00 -6.05
C PHE A 567 9.31 6.95 -7.14
N PHE A 568 9.93 7.34 -8.24
CA PHE A 568 9.96 6.59 -9.50
C PHE A 568 10.50 5.15 -9.36
N ALA A 569 11.68 4.99 -8.76
CA ALA A 569 12.26 3.67 -8.56
C ALA A 569 11.48 2.87 -7.50
N LYS A 570 11.09 3.51 -6.39
CA LYS A 570 10.31 2.86 -5.31
C LYS A 570 8.97 2.33 -5.80
N MET A 571 8.27 3.12 -6.61
CA MET A 571 6.99 2.71 -7.18
C MET A 571 7.14 1.44 -8.02
N LEU A 572 8.15 1.38 -8.89
CA LEU A 572 8.35 0.21 -9.73
C LEU A 572 8.73 -1.03 -8.91
N VAL A 573 9.73 -0.91 -8.03
CA VAL A 573 10.18 -2.07 -7.24
C VAL A 573 9.06 -2.59 -6.34
N ASN A 574 8.23 -1.70 -5.77
CA ASN A 574 7.06 -2.08 -4.98
C ASN A 574 6.00 -2.82 -5.81
N ARG A 575 5.73 -2.38 -7.04
CA ARG A 575 4.82 -3.04 -7.99
C ARG A 575 5.31 -4.44 -8.36
N TYR A 576 6.62 -4.59 -8.65
CA TYR A 576 7.22 -5.90 -8.92
C TYR A 576 7.23 -6.78 -7.68
N TRP A 577 7.51 -6.24 -6.50
CA TRP A 577 7.39 -6.96 -5.24
C TRP A 577 5.99 -7.53 -5.04
N LYS A 578 4.95 -6.69 -5.18
CA LYS A 578 3.55 -7.15 -5.12
C LYS A 578 3.25 -8.24 -6.13
N HIS A 579 3.78 -8.13 -7.35
CA HIS A 579 3.59 -9.15 -8.37
C HIS A 579 4.10 -10.53 -7.91
N PHE A 580 5.25 -10.61 -7.26
CA PHE A 580 5.85 -11.88 -6.83
C PHE A 580 5.31 -12.38 -5.49
N PHE A 581 4.90 -11.50 -4.58
CA PHE A 581 4.47 -11.86 -3.23
C PHE A 581 2.96 -11.72 -2.98
N GLY A 582 2.21 -11.13 -3.90
CA GLY A 582 0.78 -10.90 -3.75
C GLY A 582 0.40 -9.67 -2.93
N ARG A 583 1.34 -9.14 -2.13
CA ARG A 583 1.23 -7.91 -1.34
C ARG A 583 2.44 -7.03 -1.57
N GLY A 584 2.24 -5.72 -1.69
CA GLY A 584 3.33 -4.75 -1.77
C GLY A 584 4.03 -4.52 -0.42
N LEU A 585 5.26 -4.02 -0.43
CA LEU A 585 5.90 -3.46 0.76
C LEU A 585 5.10 -2.24 1.24
N VAL A 586 4.60 -1.45 0.30
CA VAL A 586 3.50 -0.50 0.47
C VAL A 586 2.28 -1.09 -0.24
N ASP A 587 1.14 -1.17 0.45
CA ASP A 587 -0.09 -1.73 -0.10
C ASP A 587 -1.29 -0.81 0.22
N PRO A 588 -2.09 -0.39 -0.76
CA PRO A 588 -1.98 -0.65 -2.21
C PRO A 588 -0.68 -0.16 -2.83
N GLU A 589 -0.20 -0.87 -3.88
CA GLU A 589 1.12 -0.63 -4.47
C GLU A 589 1.32 0.76 -5.09
N ASP A 590 0.24 1.43 -5.46
CA ASP A 590 0.21 2.74 -6.10
C ASP A 590 -0.16 3.88 -5.13
N ASP A 591 0.13 3.68 -3.83
CA ASP A 591 -0.20 4.63 -2.75
C ASP A 591 0.99 4.82 -1.80
N LEU A 592 2.07 5.42 -2.32
CA LEU A 592 3.32 5.70 -1.59
C LEU A 592 3.24 6.96 -0.70
N ARG A 593 2.07 7.30 -0.20
CA ARG A 593 1.89 8.47 0.66
C ARG A 593 2.57 8.29 2.01
N VAL A 594 2.96 9.41 2.64
CA VAL A 594 3.64 9.42 3.95
C VAL A 594 2.82 8.68 5.02
N THR A 595 1.49 8.77 4.94
CA THR A 595 0.56 8.13 5.89
C THR A 595 0.30 6.64 5.62
N ASN A 596 0.94 6.06 4.59
CA ASN A 596 0.91 4.64 4.26
C ASN A 596 2.35 4.11 4.14
N PRO A 597 3.12 4.03 5.23
CA PRO A 597 4.52 3.63 5.18
C PRO A 597 4.68 2.17 4.79
N ALA A 598 5.82 1.85 4.21
CA ALA A 598 6.18 0.48 3.89
C ALA A 598 6.27 -0.40 5.15
N THR A 599 5.87 -1.67 5.06
CA THR A 599 6.07 -2.66 6.13
C THR A 599 7.54 -2.95 6.40
N HIS A 600 8.38 -2.84 5.34
CA HIS A 600 9.83 -3.03 5.38
C HIS A 600 10.52 -1.86 4.64
N PRO A 601 10.64 -0.67 5.27
CA PRO A 601 11.13 0.53 4.61
C PRO A 601 12.57 0.40 4.11
N GLU A 602 13.46 -0.26 4.88
CA GLU A 602 14.86 -0.46 4.51
C GLU A 602 14.99 -1.39 3.29
N LEU A 603 14.13 -2.38 3.17
CA LEU A 603 14.10 -3.26 2.01
C LEU A 603 13.63 -2.51 0.75
N LEU A 604 12.58 -1.69 0.88
CA LEU A 604 12.09 -0.86 -0.24
C LEU A 604 13.19 0.08 -0.74
N GLU A 605 13.92 0.71 0.17
CA GLU A 605 15.04 1.61 -0.14
C GLU A 605 16.20 0.87 -0.81
N SER A 606 16.55 -0.32 -0.30
CA SER A 606 17.62 -1.15 -0.84
C SER A 606 17.31 -1.68 -2.24
N LEU A 607 16.06 -2.11 -2.47
CA LEU A 607 15.60 -2.53 -3.80
C LEU A 607 15.61 -1.37 -4.80
N ALA A 608 15.14 -0.18 -4.40
CA ALA A 608 15.15 1.00 -5.26
C ALA A 608 16.59 1.43 -5.60
N SER A 609 17.48 1.42 -4.61
CA SER A 609 18.90 1.76 -4.79
C SER A 609 19.63 0.78 -5.70
N ASP A 610 19.44 -0.56 -5.52
CA ASP A 610 20.01 -1.57 -6.42
C ASP A 610 19.48 -1.41 -7.84
N PHE A 611 18.19 -1.12 -8.00
CA PHE A 611 17.56 -0.93 -9.31
C PHE A 611 18.13 0.29 -10.04
N ILE A 612 18.32 1.43 -9.35
CA ILE A 612 18.96 2.63 -9.89
C ILE A 612 20.42 2.36 -10.26
N ALA A 613 21.19 1.79 -9.32
CA ALA A 613 22.62 1.54 -9.49
C ALA A 613 22.94 0.60 -10.67
N ASN A 614 21.98 -0.29 -11.02
CA ASN A 614 22.12 -1.22 -12.13
C ASN A 614 21.36 -0.76 -13.40
N GLY A 615 21.15 0.55 -13.57
CA GLY A 615 20.64 1.14 -14.82
C GLY A 615 19.17 0.81 -15.09
N TYR A 616 18.35 0.61 -14.04
CA TYR A 616 16.92 0.31 -14.15
C TYR A 616 16.62 -1.01 -14.92
N ASP A 617 17.43 -2.05 -14.70
CA ASP A 617 17.31 -3.36 -15.33
C ASP A 617 16.17 -4.18 -14.71
N LEU A 618 15.08 -4.37 -15.48
CA LEU A 618 13.90 -5.10 -15.04
C LEU A 618 14.16 -6.58 -14.78
N LYS A 619 14.96 -7.23 -15.65
CA LYS A 619 15.27 -8.67 -15.49
C LYS A 619 16.17 -8.91 -14.28
N ARG A 620 17.08 -7.99 -13.97
CA ARG A 620 17.89 -8.04 -12.75
C ARG A 620 17.00 -7.93 -11.50
N LEU A 621 16.03 -7.02 -11.48
CA LEU A 621 15.09 -6.89 -10.36
C LEU A 621 14.34 -8.21 -10.11
N VAL A 622 13.80 -8.82 -11.18
CA VAL A 622 13.12 -10.13 -11.10
C VAL A 622 14.09 -11.20 -10.57
N ARG A 623 15.29 -11.25 -11.08
CA ARG A 623 16.34 -12.18 -10.64
C ARG A 623 16.66 -12.04 -9.15
N THR A 624 16.81 -10.80 -8.66
CA THR A 624 17.10 -10.51 -7.26
C THR A 624 15.97 -11.02 -6.35
N ILE A 625 14.72 -10.75 -6.71
CA ILE A 625 13.55 -11.18 -5.95
C ILE A 625 13.43 -12.71 -5.94
N THR A 626 13.46 -13.35 -7.11
CA THR A 626 13.12 -14.78 -7.24
C THR A 626 14.24 -15.73 -6.77
N ASN A 627 15.50 -15.26 -6.71
CA ASN A 627 16.59 -16.01 -6.11
C ASN A 627 16.66 -15.91 -4.57
N SER A 628 15.88 -15.03 -3.93
CA SER A 628 15.85 -14.94 -2.47
C SER A 628 15.25 -16.20 -1.85
N HIS A 629 15.71 -16.58 -0.66
CA HIS A 629 15.07 -17.62 0.14
C HIS A 629 13.61 -17.23 0.47
N THR A 630 13.37 -15.97 0.74
CA THR A 630 12.04 -15.41 1.04
C THR A 630 11.01 -15.76 -0.05
N TYR A 631 11.35 -15.60 -1.33
CA TYR A 631 10.47 -16.01 -2.43
C TYR A 631 10.30 -17.53 -2.51
N GLN A 632 11.30 -18.29 -2.10
CA GLN A 632 11.31 -19.74 -2.17
C GLN A 632 10.73 -20.44 -0.93
N LEU A 633 10.20 -19.70 0.04
CA LEU A 633 9.50 -20.27 1.20
C LEU A 633 8.22 -21.02 0.77
N SER A 634 7.85 -22.03 1.54
CA SER A 634 6.61 -22.76 1.38
C SER A 634 5.40 -21.87 1.70
N ALA A 635 4.28 -22.15 1.06
CA ALA A 635 2.99 -21.57 1.40
C ALA A 635 2.33 -22.22 2.63
N ILE A 636 2.81 -23.39 3.04
CA ILE A 636 2.31 -24.12 4.21
C ILE A 636 2.77 -23.37 5.47
N PRO A 637 1.83 -22.92 6.31
CA PRO A 637 2.19 -22.23 7.54
C PRO A 637 2.77 -23.21 8.56
N ASN A 638 3.64 -22.70 9.43
CA ASN A 638 4.02 -23.38 10.67
C ASN A 638 3.09 -22.92 11.83
N GLN A 639 3.34 -23.40 13.05
CA GLN A 639 2.52 -23.09 14.23
C GLN A 639 2.53 -21.60 14.62
N HIS A 640 3.46 -20.79 14.09
CA HIS A 640 3.68 -19.39 14.49
C HIS A 640 3.29 -18.38 13.43
N ASN A 641 3.18 -18.77 12.14
CA ASN A 641 3.02 -17.82 11.04
C ASN A 641 1.73 -17.98 10.22
N SER A 642 0.72 -18.70 10.75
CA SER A 642 -0.57 -18.87 10.08
C SER A 642 -1.26 -17.53 9.82
N GLU A 643 -1.21 -16.61 10.79
CA GLU A 643 -1.86 -15.30 10.75
C GLU A 643 -0.98 -14.22 10.11
N ASP A 644 0.27 -14.53 9.77
CA ASP A 644 1.12 -13.56 9.10
C ASP A 644 0.65 -13.26 7.68
N SER A 645 0.35 -12.00 7.43
CA SER A 645 -0.12 -11.48 6.15
C SER A 645 0.71 -10.30 5.62
N GLN A 646 1.81 -9.91 6.33
CA GLN A 646 2.55 -8.70 5.97
C GLN A 646 4.09 -8.79 6.13
N ASN A 647 4.62 -9.87 6.76
CA ASN A 647 6.05 -9.97 7.07
C ASN A 647 6.80 -10.98 6.18
N TYR A 648 6.10 -11.60 5.22
CA TYR A 648 6.68 -12.55 4.26
C TYR A 648 7.38 -13.74 4.90
N SER A 649 6.91 -14.18 6.08
CA SER A 649 7.41 -15.37 6.77
C SER A 649 7.04 -16.69 6.07
N ARG A 650 6.15 -16.63 5.10
CA ARG A 650 5.79 -17.70 4.18
C ARG A 650 5.36 -17.12 2.84
N PHE A 651 5.25 -17.95 1.81
CA PHE A 651 4.62 -17.54 0.58
C PHE A 651 3.10 -17.42 0.76
N TYR A 652 2.49 -16.31 0.33
CA TYR A 652 1.04 -16.13 0.40
C TYR A 652 0.37 -16.68 -0.85
N PRO A 653 -0.46 -17.75 -0.76
CA PRO A 653 -1.16 -18.29 -1.91
C PRO A 653 -2.07 -17.25 -2.55
N ARG A 654 -2.03 -17.15 -3.87
CA ARG A 654 -2.88 -16.24 -4.63
C ARG A 654 -3.54 -16.93 -5.80
N ARG A 655 -4.79 -16.56 -6.11
CA ARG A 655 -5.48 -17.09 -7.27
C ARG A 655 -4.75 -16.74 -8.55
N LEU A 656 -4.72 -17.68 -9.51
CA LEU A 656 -4.16 -17.42 -10.84
C LEU A 656 -4.94 -16.30 -11.55
N PRO A 657 -4.25 -15.36 -12.23
CA PRO A 657 -4.87 -14.42 -13.15
C PRO A 657 -5.72 -15.11 -14.21
N ALA A 658 -6.79 -14.44 -14.67
CA ALA A 658 -7.75 -15.00 -15.63
C ALA A 658 -7.09 -15.57 -16.88
N GLU A 659 -6.10 -14.87 -17.42
CA GLU A 659 -5.36 -15.25 -18.63
C GLU A 659 -4.55 -16.54 -18.41
N ILE A 660 -3.82 -16.63 -17.30
CA ILE A 660 -3.03 -17.83 -16.96
C ILE A 660 -3.93 -19.02 -16.67
N LEU A 661 -5.04 -18.76 -15.96
CA LEU A 661 -6.01 -19.83 -15.65
C LEU A 661 -6.63 -20.40 -16.92
N LEU A 662 -7.04 -19.53 -17.87
CA LEU A 662 -7.60 -19.97 -19.16
C LEU A 662 -6.58 -20.75 -19.98
N ASP A 663 -5.35 -20.25 -20.10
CA ASP A 663 -4.26 -20.92 -20.81
C ASP A 663 -3.89 -22.25 -20.13
N GLY A 664 -3.93 -22.29 -18.77
CA GLY A 664 -3.76 -23.53 -18.01
C GLY A 664 -4.83 -24.57 -18.32
N ILE A 665 -6.10 -24.17 -18.32
CA ILE A 665 -7.23 -25.05 -18.71
C ILE A 665 -7.04 -25.54 -20.14
N ASN A 666 -6.67 -24.67 -21.09
CA ASN A 666 -6.41 -25.06 -22.48
C ASN A 666 -5.26 -26.10 -22.56
N THR A 667 -4.18 -25.88 -21.81
CA THR A 667 -3.04 -26.81 -21.76
C THR A 667 -3.42 -28.18 -21.20
N VAL A 668 -4.19 -28.20 -20.10
CA VAL A 668 -4.57 -29.46 -19.42
C VAL A 668 -5.61 -30.22 -20.26
N THR A 669 -6.58 -29.54 -20.84
CA THR A 669 -7.60 -30.17 -21.67
C THR A 669 -7.11 -30.53 -23.09
N GLY A 670 -6.01 -29.91 -23.54
CA GLY A 670 -5.52 -30.04 -24.91
C GLY A 670 -6.39 -29.37 -25.96
N ALA A 671 -7.29 -28.49 -25.56
CA ALA A 671 -8.25 -27.79 -26.41
C ALA A 671 -8.08 -26.26 -26.30
N ASN A 672 -7.53 -25.65 -27.35
CA ASN A 672 -7.27 -24.21 -27.39
C ASN A 672 -8.54 -23.41 -27.66
N GLU A 673 -8.65 -22.24 -27.04
CA GLU A 673 -9.65 -21.23 -27.37
C GLU A 673 -9.17 -20.37 -28.55
N SER A 674 -10.09 -19.98 -29.42
CA SER A 674 -9.80 -19.07 -30.53
C SER A 674 -10.30 -17.68 -30.19
N PHE A 675 -9.48 -16.68 -30.43
CA PHE A 675 -9.82 -15.29 -30.21
C PHE A 675 -10.02 -14.58 -31.55
N ALA A 676 -11.19 -13.93 -31.71
CA ALA A 676 -11.55 -13.26 -32.97
C ALA A 676 -10.51 -12.22 -33.40
N GLY A 677 -10.00 -12.33 -34.62
CA GLY A 677 -8.99 -11.42 -35.16
C GLY A 677 -7.56 -11.67 -34.67
N GLN A 678 -7.32 -12.78 -33.94
CA GLN A 678 -5.99 -13.23 -33.54
C GLN A 678 -5.58 -14.49 -34.33
N PRO A 679 -4.27 -14.73 -34.51
CA PRO A 679 -3.76 -15.98 -35.10
C PRO A 679 -4.25 -17.21 -34.33
N ALA A 680 -4.39 -18.33 -34.99
CA ALA A 680 -4.66 -19.61 -34.35
C ALA A 680 -3.57 -19.96 -33.34
N GLY A 681 -3.95 -20.42 -32.12
CA GLY A 681 -2.99 -20.76 -31.07
C GLY A 681 -2.53 -19.57 -30.23
N THR A 682 -3.05 -18.35 -30.46
CA THR A 682 -2.82 -17.21 -29.56
C THR A 682 -3.30 -17.56 -28.14
N ARG A 683 -2.41 -17.35 -27.14
CA ARG A 683 -2.70 -17.56 -25.73
C ARG A 683 -3.36 -16.31 -25.13
N ALA A 684 -4.14 -16.50 -24.06
CA ALA A 684 -4.82 -15.38 -23.40
C ALA A 684 -3.85 -14.33 -22.84
N ILE A 685 -2.65 -14.73 -22.39
CA ILE A 685 -1.60 -13.79 -21.95
C ILE A 685 -1.07 -12.89 -23.06
N GLN A 686 -1.28 -13.22 -24.34
CA GLN A 686 -0.80 -12.46 -25.51
C GLN A 686 -1.84 -11.47 -26.04
N LEU A 687 -3.04 -11.40 -25.44
CA LEU A 687 -4.14 -10.55 -25.91
C LEU A 687 -3.82 -9.07 -25.70
N PRO A 688 -3.86 -8.24 -26.77
CA PRO A 688 -3.27 -6.90 -26.74
C PRO A 688 -4.13 -5.83 -26.04
N ASP A 689 -5.47 -5.98 -25.97
CA ASP A 689 -6.37 -4.92 -25.53
C ASP A 689 -7.61 -5.41 -24.76
N ASP A 690 -8.48 -4.48 -24.34
CA ASP A 690 -9.68 -4.72 -23.51
C ASP A 690 -10.81 -5.46 -24.21
N THR A 691 -10.84 -5.52 -25.53
CA THR A 691 -11.99 -6.09 -26.26
C THR A 691 -12.22 -7.58 -25.97
N PHE A 692 -11.14 -8.27 -25.62
CA PHE A 692 -11.19 -9.71 -25.30
C PHE A 692 -11.75 -9.99 -23.90
N SER A 693 -11.68 -9.05 -22.96
CA SER A 693 -12.36 -9.15 -21.66
C SER A 693 -13.89 -9.15 -21.84
N LYS A 694 -14.39 -8.36 -22.80
CA LYS A 694 -15.82 -8.25 -23.08
C LYS A 694 -16.37 -9.40 -23.94
N SER A 695 -15.55 -9.97 -24.80
CA SER A 695 -15.95 -11.06 -25.70
C SER A 695 -15.82 -12.45 -25.09
N SER A 696 -14.96 -12.63 -24.08
CA SER A 696 -14.79 -13.88 -23.34
C SER A 696 -15.43 -13.81 -21.96
N TYR A 697 -16.53 -14.52 -21.76
CA TYR A 697 -17.19 -14.60 -20.45
C TYR A 697 -16.25 -15.11 -19.37
N PHE A 698 -15.36 -16.07 -19.70
CA PHE A 698 -14.36 -16.56 -18.76
C PHE A 698 -13.43 -15.46 -18.29
N LEU A 699 -12.80 -14.73 -19.22
CA LEU A 699 -11.85 -13.67 -18.88
C LEU A 699 -12.51 -12.56 -18.05
N SER A 700 -13.75 -12.19 -18.35
CA SER A 700 -14.53 -11.22 -17.60
C SER A 700 -14.82 -11.69 -16.16
N VAL A 701 -15.38 -12.89 -15.99
CA VAL A 701 -15.76 -13.45 -14.68
C VAL A 701 -14.54 -13.64 -13.77
N PHE A 702 -13.40 -14.04 -14.36
CA PHE A 702 -12.15 -14.24 -13.60
C PHE A 702 -11.31 -12.96 -13.43
N GLY A 703 -11.84 -11.80 -13.82
CA GLY A 703 -11.31 -10.48 -13.47
C GLY A 703 -10.14 -10.02 -14.33
N ARG A 704 -10.15 -10.34 -15.66
CA ARG A 704 -9.24 -9.65 -16.58
C ARG A 704 -9.63 -8.17 -16.65
N PRO A 705 -8.69 -7.21 -16.51
CA PRO A 705 -8.99 -5.76 -16.50
C PRO A 705 -9.69 -5.28 -17.80
N ASP A 706 -10.61 -4.33 -17.66
CA ASP A 706 -11.23 -3.58 -18.77
C ASP A 706 -10.41 -2.36 -19.19
N MET A 707 -9.24 -2.14 -18.57
CA MET A 707 -8.29 -1.06 -18.86
C MET A 707 -8.90 0.35 -18.76
N ASN A 708 -9.82 0.53 -17.80
CA ASN A 708 -10.50 1.81 -17.55
C ASN A 708 -9.68 2.74 -16.66
N SER A 709 -8.87 2.19 -15.76
CA SER A 709 -8.05 2.92 -14.81
C SER A 709 -6.57 2.55 -14.92
N ALA A 710 -5.72 3.37 -14.33
CA ALA A 710 -4.27 3.14 -14.24
C ALA A 710 -3.88 2.26 -13.04
N CYS A 711 -4.87 1.64 -12.37
CA CYS A 711 -4.69 0.84 -11.17
C CYS A 711 -4.69 -0.65 -11.49
N GLU A 712 -3.76 -1.41 -10.93
CA GLU A 712 -3.82 -2.88 -10.97
C GLU A 712 -4.99 -3.43 -10.11
N CYS A 713 -5.59 -2.61 -9.25
CA CYS A 713 -6.80 -2.91 -8.49
C CYS A 713 -8.03 -3.21 -9.36
N GLU A 714 -8.00 -2.85 -10.65
CA GLU A 714 -9.04 -3.24 -11.61
C GLU A 714 -9.05 -4.76 -11.86
N ARG A 715 -7.93 -5.44 -11.60
CA ARG A 715 -7.84 -6.90 -11.64
C ARG A 715 -8.43 -7.48 -10.35
N SER A 716 -9.66 -7.98 -10.41
CA SER A 716 -10.28 -8.62 -9.25
C SER A 716 -9.57 -9.93 -8.89
N ALA A 717 -8.99 -9.98 -7.69
CA ALA A 717 -8.44 -11.20 -7.12
C ALA A 717 -9.44 -11.95 -6.23
N ASP A 718 -10.57 -11.36 -5.90
CA ASP A 718 -11.55 -11.92 -4.99
C ASP A 718 -12.25 -13.14 -5.59
N VAL A 719 -12.41 -14.16 -4.75
CA VAL A 719 -13.18 -15.36 -5.13
C VAL A 719 -14.67 -15.07 -4.96
N ASN A 720 -15.45 -15.33 -6.00
CA ASN A 720 -16.88 -15.14 -5.95
C ASN A 720 -17.65 -16.37 -6.45
N LEU A 721 -18.95 -16.40 -6.13
CA LEU A 721 -19.82 -17.51 -6.48
C LEU A 721 -19.91 -17.75 -8.00
N ALA A 722 -19.87 -16.69 -8.81
CA ALA A 722 -19.96 -16.82 -10.27
C ALA A 722 -18.75 -17.57 -10.85
N GLN A 723 -17.55 -17.38 -10.29
CA GLN A 723 -16.34 -18.10 -10.68
C GLN A 723 -16.44 -19.59 -10.31
N ALA A 724 -16.87 -19.90 -9.09
CA ALA A 724 -17.06 -21.29 -8.65
C ALA A 724 -18.10 -22.01 -9.51
N LEU A 725 -19.25 -21.39 -9.76
CA LEU A 725 -20.29 -21.95 -10.62
C LEU A 725 -19.81 -22.11 -12.06
N HIS A 726 -18.99 -21.20 -12.57
CA HIS A 726 -18.45 -21.31 -13.92
C HIS A 726 -17.49 -22.50 -14.05
N LEU A 727 -16.60 -22.73 -13.09
CA LEU A 727 -15.69 -23.89 -13.10
C LEU A 727 -16.45 -25.22 -13.06
N VAL A 728 -17.53 -25.29 -12.28
CA VAL A 728 -18.30 -26.51 -12.08
C VAL A 728 -19.28 -26.79 -13.27
N ASN A 729 -19.95 -25.74 -13.80
CA ASN A 729 -21.09 -25.88 -14.71
C ASN A 729 -20.87 -25.31 -16.12
N SER A 730 -19.66 -24.80 -16.45
CA SER A 730 -19.43 -24.16 -17.73
C SER A 730 -19.53 -25.11 -18.92
N ASN A 731 -20.40 -24.76 -19.86
CA ASN A 731 -20.44 -25.45 -21.16
C ASN A 731 -19.12 -25.35 -21.93
N ASN A 732 -18.38 -24.24 -21.78
CA ASN A 732 -17.06 -24.06 -22.43
C ASN A 732 -16.06 -25.10 -21.92
N ILE A 733 -15.94 -25.28 -20.61
CA ILE A 733 -15.04 -26.30 -20.03
C ILE A 733 -15.49 -27.71 -20.41
N ARG A 734 -16.79 -27.99 -20.36
CA ARG A 734 -17.33 -29.27 -20.77
C ARG A 734 -17.04 -29.57 -22.24
N LEU A 735 -17.21 -28.60 -23.14
CA LEU A 735 -16.91 -28.78 -24.58
C LEU A 735 -15.41 -29.01 -24.82
N LYS A 736 -14.53 -28.33 -24.06
CA LYS A 736 -13.07 -28.57 -24.12
C LYS A 736 -12.74 -30.02 -23.70
N LEU A 737 -13.38 -30.56 -22.66
CA LEU A 737 -13.15 -31.93 -22.19
C LEU A 737 -13.72 -32.98 -23.16
N SER A 738 -14.95 -32.74 -23.68
CA SER A 738 -15.67 -33.70 -24.54
C SER A 738 -15.31 -33.59 -26.03
N SER A 739 -14.37 -32.76 -26.45
CA SER A 739 -13.89 -32.66 -27.83
C SER A 739 -13.14 -33.93 -28.26
N ASP A 740 -13.32 -34.38 -29.50
CA ASP A 740 -12.61 -35.56 -30.05
C ASP A 740 -11.11 -35.37 -30.23
N GLN A 741 -10.65 -34.14 -30.18
CA GLN A 741 -9.23 -33.74 -30.20
C GLN A 741 -8.69 -33.43 -28.80
N SER A 742 -9.53 -33.53 -27.77
CA SER A 742 -9.14 -33.27 -26.40
C SER A 742 -8.15 -34.29 -25.83
N ARG A 743 -7.48 -33.94 -24.76
CA ARG A 743 -6.58 -34.87 -24.06
C ARG A 743 -7.30 -36.12 -23.55
N PRO A 744 -8.48 -36.04 -22.89
CA PRO A 744 -9.25 -37.22 -22.52
C PRO A 744 -9.47 -38.20 -23.70
N ALA A 745 -9.89 -37.68 -24.84
CA ALA A 745 -10.10 -38.49 -26.04
C ALA A 745 -8.81 -39.13 -26.56
N ASN A 746 -7.71 -38.40 -26.54
CA ASN A 746 -6.43 -38.91 -26.99
C ASN A 746 -5.82 -39.95 -26.03
N LEU A 747 -6.00 -39.79 -24.71
CA LEU A 747 -5.56 -40.75 -23.70
C LEU A 747 -6.38 -42.06 -23.81
N ALA A 748 -7.66 -41.96 -24.01
CA ALA A 748 -8.55 -43.15 -24.16
C ALA A 748 -8.20 -44.00 -25.41
N LYS A 749 -7.58 -43.42 -26.44
CA LYS A 749 -7.12 -44.12 -27.64
C LYS A 749 -5.81 -44.88 -27.41
N GLN A 750 -5.04 -44.60 -26.36
CA GLN A 750 -3.75 -45.24 -26.07
C GLN A 750 -3.91 -46.60 -25.32
N LYS A 751 -4.41 -47.60 -25.98
CA LYS A 751 -4.79 -48.89 -25.37
C LYS A 751 -3.60 -49.66 -24.80
N ASP A 752 -2.40 -49.50 -25.37
CA ASP A 752 -1.19 -50.21 -24.97
C ASP A 752 -0.39 -49.50 -23.87
N ALA A 753 -0.76 -48.28 -23.50
CA ALA A 753 -0.10 -47.54 -22.46
C ALA A 753 -0.55 -47.98 -21.06
N GLN A 754 0.42 -48.03 -20.13
CA GLN A 754 0.11 -48.34 -18.73
C GLN A 754 -0.73 -47.19 -18.13
N PRO A 755 -1.89 -47.47 -17.50
CA PRO A 755 -2.77 -46.42 -16.92
C PRO A 755 -2.06 -45.52 -15.91
N GLN A 756 -1.11 -46.05 -15.13
CA GLN A 756 -0.30 -45.30 -14.21
C GLN A 756 0.47 -44.16 -14.90
N ASN A 757 1.06 -44.46 -16.06
CA ASN A 757 1.86 -43.47 -16.82
C ASN A 757 0.93 -42.38 -17.39
N LEU A 758 -0.27 -42.73 -17.85
CA LEU A 758 -1.25 -41.75 -18.37
C LEU A 758 -1.75 -40.83 -17.26
N LEU A 759 -2.07 -41.39 -16.10
CA LEU A 759 -2.45 -40.60 -14.93
C LEU A 759 -1.32 -39.71 -14.46
N THR A 760 -0.09 -40.19 -14.40
CA THR A 760 1.07 -39.37 -14.07
C THR A 760 1.21 -38.17 -15.03
N GLN A 761 1.00 -38.36 -16.33
CA GLN A 761 1.00 -37.26 -17.28
C GLN A 761 -0.10 -36.23 -16.99
N LEU A 762 -1.29 -36.65 -16.56
CA LEU A 762 -2.36 -35.71 -16.18
C LEU A 762 -1.97 -34.83 -15.00
N TYR A 763 -1.39 -35.40 -13.97
CA TYR A 763 -0.91 -34.65 -12.82
C TYR A 763 0.24 -33.70 -13.18
N LEU A 764 1.17 -34.15 -14.02
CA LEU A 764 2.25 -33.29 -14.53
C LEU A 764 1.71 -32.10 -15.33
N HIS A 765 0.70 -32.29 -16.19
CA HIS A 765 0.05 -31.21 -16.93
C HIS A 765 -0.70 -30.21 -16.02
N ALA A 766 -1.43 -30.74 -15.03
CA ALA A 766 -2.31 -29.92 -14.20
C ALA A 766 -1.57 -29.28 -13.01
N LEU A 767 -0.74 -30.07 -12.32
CA LEU A 767 -0.15 -29.71 -11.03
C LEU A 767 1.38 -29.58 -11.07
N SER A 768 2.01 -29.89 -12.23
CA SER A 768 3.47 -29.81 -12.43
C SER A 768 4.25 -30.72 -11.47
N ARG A 769 3.63 -31.78 -10.99
CA ARG A 769 4.23 -32.83 -10.15
C ARG A 769 3.62 -34.20 -10.45
N PRO A 770 4.29 -35.30 -10.15
CA PRO A 770 3.67 -36.63 -10.17
C PRO A 770 2.57 -36.71 -9.08
N PRO A 771 1.57 -37.63 -9.24
CA PRO A 771 0.60 -37.91 -8.21
C PRO A 771 1.26 -38.51 -6.97
N GLN A 772 0.71 -38.20 -5.79
CA GLN A 772 1.06 -38.93 -4.58
C GLN A 772 0.53 -40.38 -4.65
N PRO A 773 1.12 -41.34 -3.92
CA PRO A 773 0.71 -42.73 -3.97
C PRO A 773 -0.81 -42.95 -3.76
N GLU A 774 -1.41 -42.19 -2.84
CA GLU A 774 -2.84 -42.26 -2.53
C GLU A 774 -3.71 -41.65 -3.63
N GLU A 775 -3.25 -40.55 -4.23
CA GLU A 775 -3.91 -39.93 -5.39
C GLU A 775 -3.91 -40.85 -6.59
N LEU A 776 -2.76 -41.49 -6.87
CA LEU A 776 -2.62 -42.46 -7.97
C LEU A 776 -3.53 -43.67 -7.74
N ALA A 777 -3.54 -44.23 -6.54
CA ALA A 777 -4.41 -45.40 -6.21
C ALA A 777 -5.90 -45.07 -6.39
N THR A 778 -6.31 -43.88 -5.91
CA THR A 778 -7.70 -43.38 -6.04
C THR A 778 -8.10 -43.20 -7.52
N ALA A 779 -7.23 -42.57 -8.31
CA ALA A 779 -7.48 -42.34 -9.73
C ALA A 779 -7.54 -43.66 -10.54
N LEU A 780 -6.67 -44.63 -10.24
CA LEU A 780 -6.69 -45.97 -10.85
C LEU A 780 -7.97 -46.71 -10.52
N ALA A 781 -8.38 -46.76 -9.26
CA ALA A 781 -9.63 -47.40 -8.82
C ALA A 781 -10.85 -46.77 -9.50
N TYR A 782 -10.85 -45.44 -9.65
CA TYR A 782 -11.91 -44.73 -10.37
C TYR A 782 -11.97 -45.11 -11.86
N LEU A 783 -10.80 -45.11 -12.53
CA LEU A 783 -10.67 -45.50 -13.94
C LEU A 783 -11.18 -46.93 -14.18
N GLN A 784 -10.76 -47.88 -13.34
CA GLN A 784 -11.19 -49.29 -13.39
C GLN A 784 -12.72 -49.44 -13.17
N ARG A 785 -13.29 -48.72 -12.19
CA ARG A 785 -14.71 -48.70 -11.90
C ARG A 785 -15.49 -48.24 -13.12
N LYS A 786 -15.09 -47.14 -13.74
CA LYS A 786 -15.77 -46.57 -14.93
C LYS A 786 -15.68 -47.45 -16.14
N GLN A 787 -14.55 -48.12 -16.38
CA GLN A 787 -14.41 -49.10 -17.47
C GLN A 787 -15.35 -50.32 -17.31
N ASN A 788 -15.68 -50.70 -16.08
CA ASN A 788 -16.52 -51.84 -15.75
C ASN A 788 -18.01 -51.46 -15.54
N GLU A 789 -18.38 -50.17 -15.62
CA GLU A 789 -19.80 -49.75 -15.52
C GLU A 789 -20.63 -50.39 -16.65
N PRO A 790 -21.82 -50.93 -16.32
CA PRO A 790 -22.72 -51.49 -17.32
C PRO A 790 -23.04 -50.43 -18.38
N ARG A 791 -22.86 -50.76 -19.65
CA ARG A 791 -23.23 -49.87 -20.74
C ARG A 791 -24.76 -49.64 -20.71
N PRO A 792 -25.22 -48.36 -20.84
CA PRO A 792 -26.64 -48.15 -20.98
C PRO A 792 -27.16 -48.95 -22.20
N THR A 793 -28.09 -49.83 -21.97
CA THR A 793 -28.78 -50.59 -23.01
C THR A 793 -29.50 -49.65 -23.94
N SER A 794 -29.40 -49.94 -25.23
CA SER A 794 -29.84 -49.18 -26.42
C SER A 794 -31.09 -48.30 -26.28
N PRO A 795 -31.20 -47.24 -27.13
CA PRO A 795 -32.30 -46.29 -27.11
C PRO A 795 -33.65 -46.98 -27.43
N LYS A 796 -34.71 -46.28 -27.01
CA LYS A 796 -36.08 -46.62 -27.25
C LYS A 796 -36.33 -46.94 -28.76
N GLU A 797 -37.17 -47.89 -28.99
CA GLU A 797 -37.64 -48.37 -30.31
C GLU A 797 -37.85 -47.21 -31.29
N GLY A 798 -37.05 -47.18 -32.36
CA GLY A 798 -37.14 -46.19 -33.44
C GLY A 798 -35.85 -45.54 -33.90
N ASP A 799 -34.80 -45.50 -33.07
CA ASP A 799 -33.48 -44.94 -33.44
C ASP A 799 -32.56 -46.07 -33.96
N LYS A 800 -31.90 -45.81 -35.11
CA LYS A 800 -30.88 -46.74 -35.64
C LYS A 800 -29.79 -46.83 -34.54
N ALA A 801 -29.54 -48.08 -34.07
CA ALA A 801 -28.50 -48.33 -33.08
C ALA A 801 -27.15 -47.78 -33.57
N VAL A 802 -26.71 -46.70 -32.96
CA VAL A 802 -25.35 -46.21 -33.13
C VAL A 802 -24.42 -47.21 -32.39
N PRO A 803 -23.40 -47.80 -33.06
CA PRO A 803 -22.48 -48.71 -32.37
C PRO A 803 -21.91 -48.02 -31.16
N ALA A 804 -22.02 -48.61 -29.99
CA ALA A 804 -21.46 -48.06 -28.76
C ALA A 804 -19.95 -47.91 -28.91
N ASP A 805 -19.43 -46.67 -28.79
CA ASP A 805 -17.99 -46.39 -28.85
C ASP A 805 -17.31 -47.16 -27.70
N PRO A 806 -16.42 -48.14 -27.99
CA PRO A 806 -15.80 -48.96 -26.97
C PRO A 806 -14.87 -48.20 -26.03
N ILE A 807 -14.44 -47.03 -26.41
CA ILE A 807 -13.51 -46.18 -25.60
C ILE A 807 -14.26 -45.12 -24.77
N LEU A 808 -15.58 -44.99 -24.96
CA LEU A 808 -16.36 -43.93 -24.31
C LEU A 808 -16.31 -43.96 -22.79
N PRO A 809 -16.44 -45.12 -22.09
CA PRO A 809 -16.31 -45.14 -20.63
C PRO A 809 -14.92 -44.70 -20.11
N THR A 810 -13.86 -45.13 -20.79
CA THR A 810 -12.49 -44.73 -20.48
C THR A 810 -12.28 -43.24 -20.71
N ARG A 811 -12.78 -42.70 -21.81
CA ARG A 811 -12.76 -41.26 -22.10
C ARG A 811 -13.50 -40.47 -21.04
N GLN A 812 -14.70 -40.85 -20.68
CA GLN A 812 -15.45 -40.19 -19.62
C GLN A 812 -14.71 -40.19 -18.26
N ALA A 813 -14.04 -41.32 -17.94
CA ALA A 813 -13.22 -41.35 -16.73
C ALA A 813 -12.08 -40.33 -16.76
N TYR A 814 -11.40 -40.14 -17.89
CA TYR A 814 -10.38 -39.13 -18.03
C TYR A 814 -10.96 -37.70 -18.03
N GLU A 815 -12.16 -37.50 -18.62
CA GLU A 815 -12.88 -36.21 -18.56
C GLU A 815 -13.20 -35.83 -17.10
N ASP A 816 -13.70 -36.77 -16.30
CA ASP A 816 -14.04 -36.60 -14.90
C ASP A 816 -12.78 -36.31 -14.04
N LEU A 817 -11.70 -37.07 -14.29
CA LEU A 817 -10.42 -36.87 -13.56
C LEU A 817 -9.79 -35.52 -13.87
N ILE A 818 -9.76 -35.08 -15.12
CA ILE A 818 -9.24 -33.76 -15.49
C ILE A 818 -10.15 -32.69 -14.89
N TRP A 819 -11.46 -32.83 -14.97
CA TRP A 819 -12.40 -31.90 -14.35
C TRP A 819 -12.15 -31.77 -12.84
N ALA A 820 -11.92 -32.88 -12.14
CA ALA A 820 -11.59 -32.86 -10.71
C ALA A 820 -10.28 -32.11 -10.43
N LEU A 821 -9.22 -32.37 -11.21
CA LEU A 821 -7.95 -31.68 -11.06
C LEU A 821 -8.05 -30.16 -11.29
N LEU A 822 -8.82 -29.73 -12.32
CA LEU A 822 -9.05 -28.31 -12.61
C LEU A 822 -9.78 -27.57 -11.48
N ASN A 823 -10.53 -28.29 -10.63
CA ASN A 823 -11.26 -27.72 -9.49
C ASN A 823 -10.51 -27.80 -8.15
N THR A 824 -9.27 -28.29 -8.15
CA THR A 824 -8.44 -28.30 -6.93
C THR A 824 -7.89 -26.91 -6.60
N LYS A 825 -7.70 -26.62 -5.31
CA LYS A 825 -7.00 -25.41 -4.87
C LYS A 825 -5.59 -25.34 -5.46
N GLU A 826 -4.89 -26.46 -5.56
CA GLU A 826 -3.54 -26.55 -6.11
C GLU A 826 -3.48 -26.13 -7.59
N PHE A 827 -4.50 -26.41 -8.39
CA PHE A 827 -4.58 -25.92 -9.77
C PHE A 827 -4.92 -24.43 -9.85
N LEU A 828 -5.88 -23.97 -9.03
CA LEU A 828 -6.45 -22.63 -9.12
C LEU A 828 -5.57 -21.55 -8.52
N PHE A 829 -4.63 -21.91 -7.65
CA PHE A 829 -3.78 -20.98 -6.93
C PHE A 829 -2.30 -21.17 -7.29
N ASN A 830 -1.55 -20.07 -7.23
CA ASN A 830 -0.11 -20.07 -7.16
C ASN A 830 0.28 -20.14 -5.68
N HIS A 831 1.07 -21.13 -5.28
CA HIS A 831 1.39 -21.45 -3.88
C HIS A 831 2.86 -21.79 -3.69
#